data_77e3ea3b0b5aadf77f5b9dc5bcca2e6f
#
_entry.id   77e3ea3b0b5aadf77f5b9dc5bcca2e6f
#
_cell.length_a   1.000
_cell.length_b   1.000
_cell.length_c   1.000
_cell.angle_alpha   90.00
_cell.angle_beta   90.00
_cell.angle_gamma   90.00
#
_symmetry.space_group_name_H-M   'P 1'
#
loop_
_entity.id
_entity.type
_entity.pdbx_description
1 polymer ?
#
loop_
_entity_poly.entity_id
_entity_poly.type
_entity_poly.pdbx_seq_one_letter_code
_entity_poly.pdbx_strand_id
1 'polypeptide(L)'
;MTERAHAAHAEGETGVWSGSWVAERLGVELAGDEALTGLLGLALRRNPKRAHLLVSNVLGKHVPQSPSVVYGHGVALGRRVRELLGAEAAEGAVVLGYAETATGLGHSVADGLGSAPYLHSTRRAVAGVARAGGFEESHSHATSHLLLPQDPALLAGEGPLVLVDDEFSTGNTVLNTIRALHERYPRKRYVVVALVDMRSPADAGRLDAFAGEIGARVDLVTTASGTVRLPLGVLEKGQELVARYEAPPVDPATAPTTEARTDATTERTTEATSEPATGPTDGSPGAASPGSVERVELRWPHDVPDGGRHGFTAADRDRLESALPGMAARIADALPARARRVLVLGFEELMYAPLRLAQALEQAVGDDVEVRYSTTTRSPVLAVDDPGYAIRTRLVFPAHDDPADGPGERYAYNVAGAGFDAVIAVVDSAADTPALHAPDGLAARLAAHVPHVLLAVVPSYVPHASPAPQAPERPPMLPEPLRGPAFSSYAPDEVGWLLQDLSDVTLEAPTEEREEAIQSGGAHYAESLPVEYQPSEQYQELFHAALESSAARLARAVGAVTEVVLTERSPRPVLVSLARAGTPVGVLMRRWARFRHGLDLPHYAVSIVRGRGIDANALRWLADHHDPADVVFVDGWTGKGAITRELAAALRDFEVSDGVTGFDPEIAVLADPGSCVRTYGTRDDFLIPSACLNSTVSGLISRTVLRADLVGPHDFHGAKFYRELVGADLSPAFLDAVSARFPDVTESVDAHVKELLSADRTPTWEGWAAVERISEEYGIHDVNLVKPGVGETTRVMLRRVPWKVLARAGAGADLDHVRLLAEQRGVPVEEVADLPYTCVGLIHPQYTRGATGADGKAVTL
;
A
#
# COMPACT_ATOMS: atom_id res chain seq x y z
N MET A 1 -31.66 -36.28 -4.12
CA MET A 1 -31.69 -36.09 -2.64
C MET A 1 -30.58 -35.14 -2.21
N THR A 2 -29.83 -34.55 -3.11
CA THR A 2 -28.66 -33.67 -2.86
C THR A 2 -28.96 -32.16 -2.90
N GLU A 3 -30.09 -31.73 -3.43
CA GLU A 3 -30.45 -30.30 -3.51
C GLU A 3 -31.16 -29.73 -2.24
N ARG A 4 -31.73 -30.59 -1.41
CA ARG A 4 -32.38 -30.14 -0.15
C ARG A 4 -31.43 -30.02 1.05
N ALA A 5 -30.23 -30.60 0.98
CA ALA A 5 -29.22 -30.51 2.04
C ALA A 5 -28.42 -29.20 2.03
N HIS A 6 -28.37 -28.49 0.89
CA HIS A 6 -27.63 -27.24 0.76
C HIS A 6 -28.37 -25.98 1.24
N ALA A 7 -29.69 -26.03 1.42
CA ALA A 7 -30.47 -24.89 1.87
C ALA A 7 -30.62 -24.80 3.42
N ALA A 8 -30.25 -25.83 4.15
CA ALA A 8 -30.47 -25.87 5.61
C ALA A 8 -29.33 -25.39 6.48
N HIS A 9 -28.16 -25.02 5.91
CA HIS A 9 -26.98 -24.62 6.66
C HIS A 9 -26.65 -23.11 6.60
N ALA A 10 -27.50 -22.29 5.96
CA ALA A 10 -27.31 -20.85 5.86
C ALA A 10 -28.00 -20.03 6.97
N GLU A 11 -28.85 -20.67 7.77
CA GLU A 11 -29.39 -20.03 8.97
C GLU A 11 -28.42 -20.31 10.13
N GLY A 12 -27.74 -19.28 10.62
CA GLY A 12 -26.98 -19.37 11.86
C GLY A 12 -27.85 -19.96 12.97
N GLU A 13 -27.28 -20.58 14.00
CA GLU A 13 -27.94 -21.28 15.14
C GLU A 13 -29.12 -20.54 15.79
N THR A 14 -29.37 -19.28 15.40
CA THR A 14 -30.42 -18.40 15.96
C THR A 14 -31.53 -18.04 14.97
N GLY A 15 -31.48 -18.44 13.70
CA GLY A 15 -32.46 -18.03 12.68
C GLY A 15 -32.48 -16.52 12.36
N VAL A 16 -31.50 -15.76 12.82
CA VAL A 16 -31.36 -14.31 12.60
C VAL A 16 -30.32 -14.07 11.54
N TRP A 17 -30.67 -13.26 10.53
CA TRP A 17 -29.68 -12.84 9.50
C TRP A 17 -28.56 -12.00 10.11
N SER A 18 -27.30 -12.37 9.84
CA SER A 18 -26.06 -11.70 10.35
C SER A 18 -25.82 -10.28 9.81
N GLY A 19 -26.77 -9.70 9.08
CA GLY A 19 -26.78 -8.31 8.65
C GLY A 19 -27.90 -7.46 9.25
N SER A 20 -28.83 -8.06 10.00
CA SER A 20 -30.03 -7.38 10.52
C SER A 20 -29.69 -6.21 11.44
N TRP A 21 -28.69 -6.34 12.30
CA TRP A 21 -28.26 -5.27 13.20
C TRP A 21 -27.83 -3.99 12.46
N VAL A 22 -27.05 -4.13 11.36
CA VAL A 22 -26.62 -2.99 10.53
C VAL A 22 -27.78 -2.47 9.70
N ALA A 23 -28.58 -3.37 9.11
CA ALA A 23 -29.74 -3.01 8.30
C ALA A 23 -30.73 -2.15 9.08
N GLU A 24 -31.08 -2.55 10.30
CA GLU A 24 -32.00 -1.81 11.15
C GLU A 24 -31.49 -0.43 11.58
N ARG A 25 -30.19 -0.33 11.92
CA ARG A 25 -29.61 0.91 12.44
C ARG A 25 -29.23 1.92 11.38
N LEU A 26 -28.76 1.44 10.24
CA LEU A 26 -28.33 2.31 9.13
C LEU A 26 -29.39 2.44 8.03
N GLY A 27 -30.40 1.59 8.01
CA GLY A 27 -31.38 1.52 6.91
C GLY A 27 -30.77 0.95 5.63
N VAL A 28 -29.73 0.11 5.73
CA VAL A 28 -29.11 -0.56 4.60
C VAL A 28 -29.97 -1.75 4.17
N GLU A 29 -30.27 -1.85 2.88
CA GLU A 29 -31.06 -2.96 2.34
C GLU A 29 -30.23 -3.71 1.28
N LEU A 30 -30.24 -5.05 1.36
CA LEU A 30 -29.80 -5.92 0.26
C LEU A 30 -31.03 -6.25 -0.61
N ALA A 31 -30.97 -5.91 -1.88
CA ALA A 31 -32.03 -6.19 -2.85
C ALA A 31 -31.47 -7.01 -4.01
N GLY A 32 -32.15 -8.09 -4.37
CA GLY A 32 -31.70 -8.99 -5.45
C GLY A 32 -32.14 -10.43 -5.19
N ASP A 33 -31.26 -11.38 -5.50
CA ASP A 33 -31.52 -12.82 -5.34
C ASP A 33 -31.77 -13.20 -3.89
N GLU A 34 -32.70 -14.11 -3.63
CA GLU A 34 -33.03 -14.62 -2.28
C GLU A 34 -31.81 -15.23 -1.56
N ALA A 35 -30.86 -15.77 -2.32
CA ALA A 35 -29.64 -16.36 -1.78
C ALA A 35 -28.67 -15.35 -1.11
N LEU A 36 -28.83 -14.04 -1.35
CA LEU A 36 -27.89 -13.02 -0.87
C LEU A 36 -27.76 -13.01 0.65
N THR A 37 -28.85 -13.12 1.40
CA THR A 37 -28.82 -13.11 2.86
C THR A 37 -28.17 -14.35 3.45
N GLY A 38 -28.19 -15.48 2.75
CA GLY A 38 -27.42 -16.68 3.11
C GLY A 38 -25.93 -16.55 2.83
N LEU A 39 -25.58 -15.86 1.73
CA LEU A 39 -24.18 -15.67 1.33
C LEU A 39 -23.49 -14.52 2.07
N LEU A 40 -24.24 -13.49 2.46
CA LEU A 40 -23.72 -12.24 3.00
C LEU A 40 -24.37 -11.85 4.32
N GLY A 41 -23.55 -11.41 5.25
CA GLY A 41 -23.90 -10.63 6.42
C GLY A 41 -23.40 -9.18 6.27
N LEU A 42 -23.63 -8.35 7.29
CA LEU A 42 -23.18 -6.96 7.33
C LEU A 42 -22.38 -6.68 8.58
N ALA A 43 -21.38 -5.81 8.43
CA ALA A 43 -20.61 -5.23 9.53
C ALA A 43 -20.34 -3.74 9.26
N LEU A 44 -19.81 -3.03 10.25
CA LEU A 44 -19.37 -1.63 10.11
C LEU A 44 -17.87 -1.57 9.91
N ARG A 45 -17.45 -0.86 8.88
CA ARG A 45 -16.03 -0.56 8.65
C ARG A 45 -15.57 0.60 9.52
N ARG A 46 -14.38 0.51 10.06
CA ARG A 46 -13.61 1.65 10.56
C ARG A 46 -13.03 2.45 9.38
N ASN A 47 -13.85 2.85 8.44
CA ASN A 47 -13.40 3.52 7.24
C ASN A 47 -14.31 4.72 6.95
N PRO A 48 -13.75 5.95 6.77
CA PRO A 48 -14.54 7.13 6.50
C PRO A 48 -15.28 7.12 5.16
N LYS A 49 -15.06 6.12 4.31
CA LYS A 49 -15.62 6.05 2.95
C LYS A 49 -16.86 5.19 2.82
N ARG A 50 -16.96 4.14 3.62
CA ARG A 50 -18.06 3.18 3.58
C ARG A 50 -18.45 2.83 4.99
N ALA A 51 -19.67 3.13 5.36
CA ALA A 51 -20.21 2.78 6.68
C ALA A 51 -20.35 1.27 6.85
N HIS A 52 -20.71 0.55 5.79
CA HIS A 52 -20.99 -0.88 5.79
C HIS A 52 -19.91 -1.69 5.09
N LEU A 53 -19.80 -2.93 5.52
CA LEU A 53 -19.00 -3.99 4.90
C LEU A 53 -19.94 -5.16 4.59
N LEU A 54 -19.90 -5.65 3.36
CA LEU A 54 -20.45 -6.95 3.02
C LEU A 54 -19.51 -8.03 3.54
N VAL A 55 -20.03 -8.93 4.36
CA VAL A 55 -19.26 -10.00 5.00
C VAL A 55 -19.72 -11.33 4.43
N SER A 56 -18.83 -12.03 3.73
CA SER A 56 -19.18 -13.35 3.23
C SER A 56 -19.32 -14.37 4.37
N ASN A 57 -20.45 -15.07 4.38
CA ASN A 57 -20.72 -16.18 5.31
C ASN A 57 -20.09 -17.50 4.83
N VAL A 58 -19.56 -17.56 3.58
CA VAL A 58 -19.16 -18.79 2.92
C VAL A 58 -17.70 -18.82 2.45
N LEU A 59 -16.93 -17.75 2.65
CA LEU A 59 -15.51 -17.70 2.25
C LEU A 59 -14.52 -17.91 3.39
N GLY A 60 -14.97 -17.96 4.64
CA GLY A 60 -14.11 -18.23 5.78
C GLY A 60 -13.15 -17.08 6.17
N LYS A 61 -13.29 -15.87 5.62
CA LYS A 61 -12.37 -14.76 5.96
C LYS A 61 -12.70 -14.12 7.33
N HIS A 62 -13.93 -13.70 7.52
CA HIS A 62 -14.37 -13.04 8.76
C HIS A 62 -15.28 -13.95 9.62
N VAL A 63 -15.93 -14.89 8.99
CA VAL A 63 -16.85 -15.83 9.63
C VAL A 63 -16.29 -17.24 9.45
N PRO A 64 -15.90 -17.95 10.53
CA PRO A 64 -15.47 -19.32 10.46
C PRO A 64 -16.55 -20.22 9.86
N GLN A 65 -16.21 -20.98 8.82
CA GLN A 65 -17.14 -21.82 8.07
C GLN A 65 -16.61 -23.24 7.89
N SER A 66 -17.48 -24.21 7.60
CA SER A 66 -17.05 -25.56 7.21
C SER A 66 -16.12 -25.49 6.00
N PRO A 67 -14.94 -26.16 6.04
CA PRO A 67 -14.00 -26.18 4.92
C PRO A 67 -14.64 -26.70 3.63
N SER A 68 -15.51 -27.70 3.72
CA SER A 68 -16.22 -28.26 2.56
C SER A 68 -17.20 -27.28 1.93
N VAL A 69 -17.81 -26.39 2.71
CA VAL A 69 -18.68 -25.31 2.19
C VAL A 69 -17.83 -24.27 1.47
N VAL A 70 -16.75 -23.79 2.09
CA VAL A 70 -15.86 -22.79 1.49
C VAL A 70 -15.32 -23.27 0.15
N TYR A 71 -14.71 -24.45 0.14
CA TYR A 71 -14.15 -25.04 -1.07
C TYR A 71 -15.23 -25.33 -2.12
N GLY A 72 -16.40 -25.83 -1.70
CA GLY A 72 -17.53 -26.18 -2.56
C GLY A 72 -18.07 -25.02 -3.37
N HIS A 73 -18.15 -23.80 -2.81
CA HIS A 73 -18.58 -22.61 -3.54
C HIS A 73 -17.60 -22.23 -4.65
N GLY A 74 -16.29 -22.29 -4.41
CA GLY A 74 -15.28 -22.03 -5.44
C GLY A 74 -15.33 -23.06 -6.56
N VAL A 75 -15.38 -24.36 -6.21
CA VAL A 75 -15.48 -25.46 -7.21
C VAL A 75 -16.76 -25.35 -8.04
N ALA A 76 -17.90 -24.96 -7.44
CA ALA A 76 -19.14 -24.78 -8.17
C ALA A 76 -19.04 -23.63 -9.19
N LEU A 77 -18.43 -22.50 -8.82
CA LEU A 77 -18.16 -21.41 -9.75
C LEU A 77 -17.23 -21.85 -10.89
N GLY A 78 -16.15 -22.58 -10.58
CA GLY A 78 -15.23 -23.13 -11.58
C GLY A 78 -15.91 -24.07 -12.59
N ARG A 79 -16.82 -24.93 -12.14
CA ARG A 79 -17.63 -25.77 -13.02
C ARG A 79 -18.52 -24.96 -13.95
N ARG A 80 -19.16 -23.91 -13.45
CA ARG A 80 -19.95 -22.99 -14.29
C ARG A 80 -19.10 -22.29 -15.34
N VAL A 81 -17.87 -21.89 -14.98
CA VAL A 81 -16.91 -21.33 -15.95
C VAL A 81 -16.56 -22.38 -17.02
N ARG A 82 -16.33 -23.63 -16.63
CA ARG A 82 -16.05 -24.72 -17.57
C ARG A 82 -17.22 -24.96 -18.54
N GLU A 83 -18.45 -24.96 -18.03
CA GLU A 83 -19.66 -25.07 -18.85
C GLU A 83 -19.77 -23.88 -19.84
N LEU A 84 -19.49 -22.65 -19.40
CA LEU A 84 -19.52 -21.46 -20.20
C LEU A 84 -18.45 -21.45 -21.33
N LEU A 85 -17.25 -21.95 -21.01
CA LEU A 85 -16.12 -21.97 -21.96
C LEU A 85 -16.19 -23.16 -22.93
N GLY A 86 -16.73 -24.28 -22.50
CA GLY A 86 -16.58 -25.57 -23.15
C GLY A 86 -15.23 -26.23 -22.86
N ALA A 87 -15.11 -27.53 -23.08
CA ALA A 87 -13.96 -28.32 -22.68
C ALA A 87 -12.65 -27.85 -23.29
N GLU A 88 -12.60 -27.58 -24.57
CA GLU A 88 -11.39 -27.18 -25.31
C GLU A 88 -10.85 -25.82 -24.83
N ALA A 89 -11.70 -24.79 -24.69
CA ALA A 89 -11.28 -23.48 -24.22
C ALA A 89 -10.92 -23.49 -22.74
N ALA A 90 -11.55 -24.37 -21.93
CA ALA A 90 -11.25 -24.51 -20.52
C ALA A 90 -9.86 -25.11 -20.28
N GLU A 91 -9.36 -26.01 -21.13
CA GLU A 91 -8.02 -26.60 -21.04
C GLU A 91 -6.90 -25.54 -21.20
N GLY A 92 -7.13 -24.51 -22.03
CA GLY A 92 -6.19 -23.43 -22.26
C GLY A 92 -6.35 -22.24 -21.29
N ALA A 93 -7.28 -22.33 -20.34
CA ALA A 93 -7.57 -21.20 -19.45
C ALA A 93 -6.54 -21.09 -18.32
N VAL A 94 -6.28 -19.82 -17.89
CA VAL A 94 -5.51 -19.50 -16.70
C VAL A 94 -6.42 -18.75 -15.73
N VAL A 95 -6.31 -19.06 -14.44
CA VAL A 95 -7.11 -18.40 -13.40
C VAL A 95 -6.23 -17.45 -12.61
N LEU A 96 -6.72 -16.20 -12.44
CA LEU A 96 -6.08 -15.14 -11.66
C LEU A 96 -6.99 -14.72 -10.50
N GLY A 97 -6.55 -14.93 -9.26
CA GLY A 97 -7.26 -14.47 -8.05
C GLY A 97 -6.70 -13.15 -7.51
N TYR A 98 -7.56 -12.36 -6.87
CA TYR A 98 -7.13 -11.11 -6.24
C TYR A 98 -6.78 -11.31 -4.77
N ALA A 99 -5.61 -10.82 -4.35
CA ALA A 99 -5.27 -10.70 -2.95
C ALA A 99 -6.10 -9.56 -2.30
N GLU A 100 -6.53 -9.69 -1.11
CA GLU A 100 -6.30 -10.75 -0.14
C GLU A 100 -7.42 -11.81 -0.22
N THR A 101 -8.67 -11.40 -0.35
CA THR A 101 -9.87 -12.21 -0.12
C THR A 101 -10.07 -13.35 -1.12
N ALA A 102 -9.76 -13.11 -2.37
CA ALA A 102 -10.04 -14.08 -3.43
C ALA A 102 -8.92 -15.08 -3.70
N THR A 103 -7.86 -15.12 -2.88
CA THR A 103 -6.77 -16.10 -3.09
C THR A 103 -7.25 -17.54 -2.92
N GLY A 104 -8.00 -17.84 -1.87
CA GLY A 104 -8.58 -19.18 -1.65
C GLY A 104 -9.74 -19.47 -2.61
N LEU A 105 -10.60 -18.50 -2.88
CA LEU A 105 -11.72 -18.65 -3.81
C LEU A 105 -11.22 -18.90 -5.23
N GLY A 106 -10.28 -18.09 -5.72
CA GLY A 106 -9.73 -18.21 -7.07
C GLY A 106 -9.05 -19.55 -7.31
N HIS A 107 -8.32 -20.06 -6.32
CA HIS A 107 -7.70 -21.38 -6.39
C HIS A 107 -8.76 -22.50 -6.45
N SER A 108 -9.80 -22.40 -5.63
CA SER A 108 -10.91 -23.37 -5.68
C SER A 108 -11.70 -23.31 -7.00
N VAL A 109 -11.79 -22.12 -7.64
CA VAL A 109 -12.35 -21.95 -8.99
C VAL A 109 -11.47 -22.65 -10.02
N ALA A 110 -10.14 -22.54 -9.94
CA ALA A 110 -9.21 -23.24 -10.83
C ALA A 110 -9.37 -24.75 -10.73
N ASP A 111 -9.59 -25.28 -9.53
CA ASP A 111 -9.88 -26.69 -9.29
C ASP A 111 -11.20 -27.11 -9.97
N GLY A 112 -12.24 -26.32 -9.82
CA GLY A 112 -13.55 -26.56 -10.43
C GLY A 112 -13.55 -26.48 -11.95
N LEU A 113 -12.66 -25.64 -12.51
CA LEU A 113 -12.48 -25.49 -13.97
C LEU A 113 -11.81 -26.72 -14.60
N GLY A 114 -11.14 -27.54 -13.81
CA GLY A 114 -10.47 -28.76 -14.26
C GLY A 114 -8.97 -28.73 -14.06
N SER A 115 -8.54 -28.19 -12.92
CA SER A 115 -7.13 -28.01 -12.56
C SER A 115 -6.37 -27.06 -13.49
N ALA A 116 -7.03 -25.96 -13.87
CA ALA A 116 -6.38 -24.89 -14.61
C ALA A 116 -5.19 -24.31 -13.80
N PRO A 117 -4.11 -23.90 -14.46
CA PRO A 117 -3.05 -23.16 -13.79
C PRO A 117 -3.62 -21.93 -13.07
N TYR A 118 -3.17 -21.74 -11.83
CA TYR A 118 -3.64 -20.66 -10.94
C TYR A 118 -2.51 -19.72 -10.56
N LEU A 119 -2.79 -18.43 -10.61
CA LEU A 119 -1.94 -17.37 -10.09
C LEU A 119 -2.80 -16.47 -9.22
N HIS A 120 -2.27 -15.88 -8.16
CA HIS A 120 -2.95 -14.75 -7.52
C HIS A 120 -2.04 -13.52 -7.44
N SER A 121 -2.65 -12.37 -7.44
CA SER A 121 -1.93 -11.15 -7.13
C SER A 121 -1.45 -11.18 -5.69
N THR A 122 -0.38 -10.48 -5.40
CA THR A 122 0.14 -10.35 -4.04
C THR A 122 0.47 -8.89 -3.76
N ARG A 123 0.39 -8.51 -2.49
CA ARG A 123 0.88 -7.21 -2.01
C ARG A 123 2.32 -7.32 -1.52
N ARG A 124 2.81 -8.54 -1.34
CA ARG A 124 4.16 -8.84 -0.87
C ARG A 124 5.14 -8.89 -2.03
N ALA A 125 6.14 -8.03 -2.01
CA ALA A 125 7.28 -8.14 -2.91
C ALA A 125 8.13 -9.37 -2.51
N VAL A 126 8.47 -10.22 -3.48
CA VAL A 126 9.34 -11.39 -3.26
C VAL A 126 10.63 -11.15 -4.01
N ALA A 127 11.73 -11.16 -3.26
CA ALA A 127 13.06 -10.96 -3.81
C ALA A 127 13.40 -12.04 -4.85
N GLY A 128 14.00 -11.64 -5.97
CA GLY A 128 14.46 -12.57 -7.02
C GLY A 128 13.39 -13.03 -8.00
N VAL A 129 12.15 -12.57 -7.89
CA VAL A 129 11.06 -12.95 -8.80
C VAL A 129 10.70 -11.79 -9.71
N ALA A 130 10.79 -12.01 -11.02
CA ALA A 130 10.44 -11.00 -12.03
C ALA A 130 8.93 -10.67 -11.99
N ARG A 131 8.58 -9.39 -12.05
CA ARG A 131 7.19 -8.95 -12.16
C ARG A 131 6.68 -9.20 -13.59
N ALA A 132 5.65 -9.97 -13.74
CA ALA A 132 4.96 -10.13 -15.03
C ALA A 132 3.92 -9.03 -15.28
N GLY A 133 3.53 -8.29 -14.24
CA GLY A 133 2.58 -7.20 -14.28
C GLY A 133 2.25 -6.69 -12.88
N GLY A 134 1.45 -5.65 -12.80
CA GLY A 134 0.90 -5.10 -11.56
C GLY A 134 -0.23 -4.14 -11.90
N PHE A 135 -1.15 -3.92 -10.97
CA PHE A 135 -2.27 -3.00 -11.10
C PHE A 135 -2.58 -2.36 -9.76
N GLU A 136 -3.22 -1.19 -9.79
CA GLU A 136 -3.60 -0.46 -8.59
C GLU A 136 -5.08 -0.69 -8.25
N GLU A 137 -5.37 -0.84 -6.98
CA GLU A 137 -6.72 -0.93 -6.46
C GLU A 137 -7.24 0.46 -6.07
N SER A 138 -8.39 0.86 -6.62
CA SER A 138 -8.93 2.22 -6.44
C SER A 138 -9.44 2.50 -5.02
N HIS A 139 -9.54 1.50 -4.14
CA HIS A 139 -10.32 1.59 -2.90
C HIS A 139 -9.63 1.06 -1.63
N SER A 140 -8.37 0.62 -1.68
CA SER A 140 -7.65 0.13 -0.50
C SER A 140 -6.42 0.97 -0.16
N HIS A 141 -5.97 0.87 1.10
CA HIS A 141 -4.81 1.60 1.63
C HIS A 141 -3.45 1.04 1.13
N ALA A 142 -3.44 -0.16 0.52
CA ALA A 142 -2.27 -0.78 -0.09
C ALA A 142 -2.53 -0.90 -1.59
N THR A 143 -1.91 -0.06 -2.36
CA THR A 143 -2.36 0.34 -3.69
C THR A 143 -1.81 -0.49 -4.84
N SER A 144 -0.79 -1.32 -4.66
CA SER A 144 -0.22 -2.07 -5.77
C SER A 144 -0.35 -3.58 -5.60
N HIS A 145 -1.03 -4.21 -6.54
CA HIS A 145 -1.01 -5.65 -6.69
C HIS A 145 0.09 -6.07 -7.65
N LEU A 146 0.90 -7.02 -7.24
CA LEU A 146 1.99 -7.58 -8.03
C LEU A 146 1.57 -8.94 -8.59
N LEU A 147 1.98 -9.23 -9.81
CA LEU A 147 1.89 -10.55 -10.43
C LEU A 147 3.31 -11.11 -10.56
N LEU A 148 3.60 -12.17 -9.82
CA LEU A 148 4.93 -12.74 -9.64
C LEU A 148 5.00 -14.21 -10.09
N PRO A 149 4.59 -14.57 -11.32
CA PRO A 149 4.65 -15.95 -11.77
C PRO A 149 6.10 -16.43 -11.86
N GLN A 150 6.35 -17.68 -11.42
CA GLN A 150 7.62 -18.35 -11.62
C GLN A 150 7.95 -18.52 -13.11
N ASP A 151 6.94 -18.91 -13.88
CA ASP A 151 7.04 -18.97 -15.34
C ASP A 151 6.40 -17.71 -15.95
N PRO A 152 7.19 -16.79 -16.52
CA PRO A 152 6.66 -15.60 -17.19
C PRO A 152 5.71 -15.93 -18.34
N ALA A 153 5.83 -17.11 -18.96
CA ALA A 153 4.97 -17.57 -20.03
C ALA A 153 3.54 -17.94 -19.56
N LEU A 154 3.33 -18.11 -18.26
CA LEU A 154 2.01 -18.46 -17.70
C LEU A 154 0.91 -17.48 -18.16
N LEU A 155 1.21 -16.21 -18.23
CA LEU A 155 0.27 -15.17 -18.67
C LEU A 155 0.32 -14.89 -20.19
N ALA A 156 1.31 -15.39 -20.90
CA ALA A 156 1.51 -15.11 -22.32
C ALA A 156 0.65 -15.98 -23.27
N GLY A 157 -0.11 -16.94 -22.76
CA GLY A 157 -0.96 -17.81 -23.58
C GLY A 157 -2.15 -17.10 -24.20
N GLU A 158 -2.70 -17.65 -25.29
CA GLU A 158 -3.88 -17.12 -26.01
C GLU A 158 -5.24 -17.57 -25.43
N GLY A 159 -5.25 -18.54 -24.53
CA GLY A 159 -6.46 -19.10 -23.91
C GLY A 159 -7.21 -18.06 -23.05
N PRO A 160 -8.43 -18.38 -22.59
CA PRO A 160 -9.20 -17.48 -21.73
C PRO A 160 -8.46 -17.14 -20.43
N LEU A 161 -8.57 -15.88 -19.98
CA LEU A 161 -8.15 -15.49 -18.62
C LEU A 161 -9.39 -15.36 -17.74
N VAL A 162 -9.37 -16.08 -16.62
CA VAL A 162 -10.46 -16.10 -15.63
C VAL A 162 -9.99 -15.31 -14.42
N LEU A 163 -10.64 -14.17 -14.15
CA LEU A 163 -10.30 -13.28 -13.05
C LEU A 163 -11.31 -13.47 -11.91
N VAL A 164 -10.84 -13.76 -10.71
CA VAL A 164 -11.68 -14.13 -9.57
C VAL A 164 -11.55 -13.13 -8.45
N ASP A 165 -12.70 -12.58 -8.00
CA ASP A 165 -12.84 -11.70 -6.85
C ASP A 165 -13.93 -12.24 -5.90
N ASP A 166 -14.02 -11.73 -4.69
CA ASP A 166 -15.09 -12.12 -3.75
C ASP A 166 -16.40 -11.37 -4.03
N GLU A 167 -16.31 -10.09 -4.36
CA GLU A 167 -17.44 -9.19 -4.61
C GLU A 167 -17.19 -8.39 -5.90
N PHE A 168 -18.10 -8.44 -6.85
CA PHE A 168 -18.04 -7.60 -8.04
C PHE A 168 -18.96 -6.39 -7.88
N SER A 169 -18.40 -5.25 -7.42
CA SER A 169 -19.16 -4.02 -7.16
C SER A 169 -19.02 -3.00 -8.29
N THR A 170 -18.05 -2.11 -8.29
CA THR A 170 -17.83 -1.16 -9.40
C THR A 170 -17.10 -1.79 -10.59
N GLY A 171 -16.39 -2.88 -10.37
CA GLY A 171 -15.57 -3.57 -11.35
C GLY A 171 -14.26 -2.89 -11.74
N ASN A 172 -13.94 -1.73 -11.17
CA ASN A 172 -12.77 -0.95 -11.57
C ASN A 172 -11.45 -1.74 -11.51
N THR A 173 -11.22 -2.47 -10.42
CA THR A 173 -10.00 -3.27 -10.22
C THR A 173 -9.86 -4.32 -11.31
N VAL A 174 -10.93 -5.05 -11.59
CA VAL A 174 -10.95 -6.12 -12.59
C VAL A 174 -10.76 -5.55 -14.01
N LEU A 175 -11.46 -4.48 -14.35
CA LEU A 175 -11.35 -3.84 -15.68
C LEU A 175 -9.95 -3.27 -15.90
N ASN A 176 -9.35 -2.63 -14.89
CA ASN A 176 -7.98 -2.11 -14.97
C ASN A 176 -6.96 -3.25 -15.12
N THR A 177 -7.15 -4.36 -14.40
CA THR A 177 -6.29 -5.55 -14.55
C THR A 177 -6.39 -6.13 -15.96
N ILE A 178 -7.61 -6.28 -16.48
CA ILE A 178 -7.80 -6.79 -17.85
C ILE A 178 -7.11 -5.86 -18.85
N ARG A 179 -7.27 -4.53 -18.73
CA ARG A 179 -6.63 -3.56 -19.62
C ARG A 179 -5.11 -3.70 -19.59
N ALA A 180 -4.48 -3.68 -18.39
CA ALA A 180 -3.04 -3.80 -18.24
C ALA A 180 -2.48 -5.13 -18.78
N LEU A 181 -3.22 -6.23 -18.60
CA LEU A 181 -2.81 -7.53 -19.13
C LEU A 181 -3.09 -7.66 -20.63
N HIS A 182 -4.17 -7.06 -21.13
CA HIS A 182 -4.53 -7.09 -22.55
C HIS A 182 -3.51 -6.33 -23.41
N GLU A 183 -2.99 -5.21 -22.93
CA GLU A 183 -1.92 -4.46 -23.61
C GLU A 183 -0.66 -5.30 -23.81
N ARG A 184 -0.31 -6.12 -22.82
CA ARG A 184 0.91 -6.94 -22.84
C ARG A 184 0.68 -8.34 -23.43
N TYR A 185 -0.45 -8.94 -23.11
CA TYR A 185 -0.84 -10.31 -23.47
C TYR A 185 -2.29 -10.32 -23.96
N PRO A 186 -2.58 -9.80 -25.16
CA PRO A 186 -3.95 -9.68 -25.67
C PRO A 186 -4.64 -11.03 -25.80
N ARG A 187 -5.86 -11.13 -25.27
CA ARG A 187 -6.67 -12.33 -25.33
C ARG A 187 -8.03 -12.04 -25.96
N LYS A 188 -8.62 -13.04 -26.59
CA LYS A 188 -9.94 -12.91 -27.22
C LYS A 188 -11.09 -13.05 -26.22
N ARG A 189 -10.81 -13.61 -25.04
CA ARG A 189 -11.86 -13.88 -24.06
C ARG A 189 -11.36 -13.75 -22.62
N TYR A 190 -12.14 -13.06 -21.80
CA TYR A 190 -12.00 -12.92 -20.37
C TYR A 190 -13.24 -13.40 -19.66
N VAL A 191 -13.10 -14.01 -18.49
CA VAL A 191 -14.24 -14.38 -17.64
C VAL A 191 -14.01 -13.77 -16.26
N VAL A 192 -14.93 -12.91 -15.84
CA VAL A 192 -14.94 -12.37 -14.47
C VAL A 192 -15.77 -13.31 -13.62
N VAL A 193 -15.23 -13.71 -12.47
CA VAL A 193 -15.90 -14.61 -11.53
C VAL A 193 -15.94 -13.93 -10.18
N ALA A 194 -17.10 -13.91 -9.52
CA ALA A 194 -17.23 -13.44 -8.15
C ALA A 194 -18.28 -14.28 -7.40
N LEU A 195 -18.21 -14.27 -6.07
CA LEU A 195 -19.26 -14.90 -5.27
C LEU A 195 -20.57 -14.17 -5.51
N VAL A 196 -20.54 -12.82 -5.50
CA VAL A 196 -21.74 -11.99 -5.72
C VAL A 196 -21.45 -10.85 -6.70
N ASP A 197 -22.45 -10.54 -7.53
CA ASP A 197 -22.50 -9.33 -8.37
C ASP A 197 -23.36 -8.27 -7.68
N MET A 198 -22.71 -7.22 -7.18
CA MET A 198 -23.36 -6.13 -6.44
C MET A 198 -23.31 -4.80 -7.20
N ARG A 199 -23.14 -4.86 -8.53
CA ARG A 199 -23.09 -3.66 -9.38
C ARG A 199 -24.39 -2.89 -9.39
N SER A 200 -24.26 -1.58 -9.45
CA SER A 200 -25.40 -0.72 -9.75
C SER A 200 -25.84 -0.91 -11.22
N PRO A 201 -27.09 -0.56 -11.58
CA PRO A 201 -27.53 -0.56 -12.97
C PRO A 201 -26.65 0.30 -13.89
N ALA A 202 -26.04 1.37 -13.35
CA ALA A 202 -25.11 2.22 -14.09
C ALA A 202 -23.77 1.52 -14.36
N ASP A 203 -23.28 0.70 -13.42
CA ASP A 203 -22.03 -0.03 -13.57
C ASP A 203 -22.19 -1.31 -14.42
N ALA A 204 -23.40 -1.85 -14.52
CA ALA A 204 -23.65 -3.07 -15.29
C ALA A 204 -23.32 -2.90 -16.78
N GLY A 205 -23.65 -1.74 -17.36
CA GLY A 205 -23.36 -1.44 -18.78
C GLY A 205 -21.88 -1.17 -19.08
N ARG A 206 -21.05 -0.93 -18.09
CA ARG A 206 -19.62 -0.64 -18.26
C ARG A 206 -18.83 -1.85 -18.73
N LEU A 207 -19.25 -3.06 -18.34
CA LEU A 207 -18.57 -4.29 -18.75
C LEU A 207 -18.68 -4.51 -20.26
N ASP A 208 -19.88 -4.31 -20.83
CA ASP A 208 -20.12 -4.43 -22.27
C ASP A 208 -19.40 -3.34 -23.05
N ALA A 209 -19.43 -2.10 -22.57
CA ALA A 209 -18.69 -1.00 -23.17
C ALA A 209 -17.18 -1.28 -23.20
N PHE A 210 -16.63 -1.76 -22.10
CA PHE A 210 -15.24 -2.14 -21.99
C PHE A 210 -14.85 -3.31 -22.90
N ALA A 211 -15.70 -4.33 -23.00
CA ALA A 211 -15.49 -5.45 -23.93
C ALA A 211 -15.41 -4.96 -25.40
N GLY A 212 -16.26 -3.98 -25.77
CA GLY A 212 -16.20 -3.31 -27.07
C GLY A 212 -14.92 -2.49 -27.28
N GLU A 213 -14.45 -1.79 -26.25
CA GLU A 213 -13.22 -0.99 -26.28
C GLU A 213 -11.98 -1.84 -26.57
N ILE A 214 -11.81 -2.96 -25.86
CA ILE A 214 -10.63 -3.84 -26.02
C ILE A 214 -10.78 -4.86 -27.17
N GLY A 215 -11.95 -4.92 -27.81
CA GLY A 215 -12.23 -5.88 -28.91
C GLY A 215 -12.20 -7.35 -28.46
N ALA A 216 -12.50 -7.64 -27.21
CA ALA A 216 -12.52 -8.98 -26.63
C ALA A 216 -13.86 -9.28 -25.96
N ARG A 217 -14.19 -10.55 -25.83
CA ARG A 217 -15.38 -10.98 -25.09
C ARG A 217 -15.07 -10.99 -23.58
N VAL A 218 -15.95 -10.41 -22.78
CA VAL A 218 -15.87 -10.44 -21.31
C VAL A 218 -17.19 -11.03 -20.78
N ASP A 219 -17.10 -12.20 -20.17
CA ASP A 219 -18.24 -12.88 -19.54
C ASP A 219 -18.18 -12.68 -18.02
N LEU A 220 -19.35 -12.75 -17.34
CA LEU A 220 -19.47 -12.71 -15.89
C LEU A 220 -20.15 -13.98 -15.37
N VAL A 221 -19.57 -14.57 -14.31
CA VAL A 221 -20.11 -15.74 -13.61
C VAL A 221 -20.14 -15.46 -12.12
N THR A 222 -21.35 -15.46 -11.52
CA THR A 222 -21.52 -15.20 -10.08
C THR A 222 -22.52 -16.19 -9.47
N THR A 223 -22.46 -16.39 -8.14
CA THR A 223 -23.43 -17.25 -7.45
C THR A 223 -24.77 -16.56 -7.29
N ALA A 224 -24.77 -15.27 -6.95
CA ALA A 224 -25.96 -14.46 -6.80
C ALA A 224 -25.71 -13.04 -7.27
N SER A 225 -26.77 -12.28 -7.51
CA SER A 225 -26.72 -10.88 -7.90
C SER A 225 -27.69 -10.01 -7.12
N GLY A 226 -27.29 -8.76 -6.91
CA GLY A 226 -28.14 -7.79 -6.22
C GLY A 226 -27.53 -6.41 -6.15
N THR A 227 -28.10 -5.59 -5.28
CA THR A 227 -27.62 -4.23 -5.03
C THR A 227 -27.74 -3.87 -3.56
N VAL A 228 -26.87 -2.99 -3.09
CA VAL A 228 -26.98 -2.39 -1.76
C VAL A 228 -27.69 -1.05 -1.90
N ARG A 229 -28.82 -0.89 -1.22
CA ARG A 229 -29.52 0.40 -1.12
C ARG A 229 -29.09 1.10 0.15
N LEU A 230 -28.59 2.32 -0.01
CA LEU A 230 -28.06 3.15 1.06
C LEU A 230 -28.93 4.38 1.24
N PRO A 231 -29.47 4.66 2.44
CA PRO A 231 -30.18 5.89 2.70
C PRO A 231 -29.24 7.09 2.77
N LEU A 232 -29.80 8.29 2.63
CA LEU A 232 -29.04 9.53 2.83
C LEU A 232 -28.50 9.60 4.27
N GLY A 233 -27.25 10.07 4.42
CA GLY A 233 -26.61 10.20 5.73
C GLY A 233 -26.16 8.87 6.37
N VAL A 234 -26.07 7.79 5.59
CA VAL A 234 -25.63 6.47 6.07
C VAL A 234 -24.18 6.49 6.57
N LEU A 235 -23.34 7.31 5.95
CA LEU A 235 -21.93 7.39 6.30
C LEU A 235 -21.75 8.01 7.69
N GLU A 236 -22.36 9.14 7.93
CA GLU A 236 -22.33 9.86 9.22
C GLU A 236 -22.88 8.99 10.34
N LYS A 237 -24.03 8.36 10.10
CA LYS A 237 -24.61 7.42 11.08
C LYS A 237 -23.70 6.24 11.36
N GLY A 238 -23.04 5.70 10.35
CA GLY A 238 -22.06 4.62 10.50
C GLY A 238 -20.87 5.02 11.35
N GLN A 239 -20.33 6.21 11.13
CA GLN A 239 -19.24 6.77 11.92
C GLN A 239 -19.63 7.02 13.37
N GLU A 240 -20.81 7.57 13.61
CA GLU A 240 -21.37 7.74 14.97
C GLU A 240 -21.51 6.39 15.70
N LEU A 241 -21.97 5.36 15.02
CA LEU A 241 -22.07 4.01 15.60
C LEU A 241 -20.69 3.44 15.90
N VAL A 242 -19.72 3.55 14.99
CA VAL A 242 -18.35 3.10 15.23
C VAL A 242 -17.77 3.81 16.45
N ALA A 243 -17.83 5.13 16.51
CA ALA A 243 -17.33 5.92 17.63
C ALA A 243 -17.99 5.53 18.96
N ARG A 244 -19.30 5.26 18.95
CA ARG A 244 -20.05 4.85 20.13
C ARG A 244 -19.66 3.48 20.67
N TYR A 245 -19.37 2.52 19.80
CA TYR A 245 -19.04 1.14 20.19
C TYR A 245 -17.55 0.93 20.45
N GLU A 246 -16.70 1.87 20.06
CA GLU A 246 -15.27 1.87 20.35
C GLU A 246 -14.86 2.71 21.55
N ALA A 247 -15.75 3.61 22.02
CA ALA A 247 -15.50 4.36 23.24
C ALA A 247 -15.29 3.39 24.41
N PRO A 248 -14.23 3.56 25.23
CA PRO A 248 -14.08 2.77 26.45
C PRO A 248 -15.31 2.98 27.33
N PRO A 249 -15.78 1.96 28.07
CA PRO A 249 -16.91 2.11 28.96
C PRO A 249 -16.64 3.28 29.92
N VAL A 250 -17.49 4.30 29.89
CA VAL A 250 -17.42 5.44 30.80
C VAL A 250 -17.64 4.91 32.19
N ASP A 251 -16.67 4.98 33.08
CA ASP A 251 -16.78 4.64 34.47
C ASP A 251 -17.89 5.54 35.08
N PRO A 252 -18.98 4.99 35.61
CA PRO A 252 -20.06 5.79 36.15
C PRO A 252 -19.67 6.70 37.31
N ALA A 253 -18.42 6.54 37.83
CA ALA A 253 -17.87 7.38 38.90
C ALA A 253 -17.29 8.72 38.42
N THR A 254 -17.15 8.95 37.07
CA THR A 254 -16.55 10.15 36.49
C THR A 254 -17.50 11.00 35.64
N ALA A 255 -18.82 10.77 35.70
CA ALA A 255 -19.79 11.62 35.03
C ALA A 255 -19.82 13.02 35.67
N PRO A 256 -19.67 14.14 34.94
CA PRO A 256 -19.83 15.46 35.54
C PRO A 256 -21.26 15.66 35.96
N THR A 257 -21.46 15.94 37.27
CA THR A 257 -22.75 16.34 37.86
C THR A 257 -23.17 17.65 37.23
N THR A 258 -24.16 17.59 36.35
CA THR A 258 -24.86 18.77 35.87
C THR A 258 -25.80 19.21 37.00
N GLU A 259 -25.52 20.36 37.60
CA GLU A 259 -26.41 21.03 38.55
C GLU A 259 -27.74 21.33 37.87
N ALA A 260 -28.79 20.62 38.30
CA ALA A 260 -30.16 20.94 37.98
C ALA A 260 -30.76 21.84 39.09
N ARG A 261 -31.20 22.98 38.69
CA ARG A 261 -31.97 23.94 39.49
C ARG A 261 -33.26 23.32 40.00
N THR A 262 -33.45 23.53 41.26
CA THR A 262 -34.63 23.32 42.13
C THR A 262 -35.96 23.77 41.51
N ASP A 263 -37.03 22.97 41.73
CA ASP A 263 -38.22 23.40 42.44
C ASP A 263 -39.11 22.25 42.91
N ALA A 264 -39.25 22.24 44.22
CA ALA A 264 -40.35 22.02 45.14
C ALA A 264 -41.31 20.83 45.09
N THR A 265 -41.36 20.18 46.30
CA THR A 265 -42.50 19.66 47.08
C THR A 265 -43.08 18.30 46.69
N THR A 266 -43.07 17.31 47.53
CA THR A 266 -43.87 17.01 48.77
C THR A 266 -43.68 15.58 49.24
N GLU A 267 -43.39 15.40 50.51
CA GLU A 267 -43.50 14.30 51.43
C GLU A 267 -44.11 12.97 51.01
N ARG A 268 -43.51 11.85 51.37
CA ARG A 268 -43.99 11.01 52.51
C ARG A 268 -43.02 9.84 52.83
N THR A 269 -42.67 9.79 54.10
CA THR A 269 -42.05 8.76 54.90
C THR A 269 -42.62 7.34 54.73
N THR A 270 -41.78 6.33 54.81
CA THR A 270 -41.92 5.19 55.73
C THR A 270 -40.54 4.48 55.91
N GLU A 271 -40.23 4.33 57.22
CA GLU A 271 -39.12 3.56 57.77
C GLU A 271 -39.29 2.06 57.50
N ALA A 272 -38.21 1.34 57.29
CA ALA A 272 -38.13 -0.06 57.77
C ALA A 272 -36.62 -0.41 57.92
N THR A 273 -36.30 -0.65 59.14
CA THR A 273 -35.16 -1.30 59.74
C THR A 273 -34.93 -2.69 59.19
N SER A 274 -33.65 -3.06 58.91
CA SER A 274 -33.18 -4.42 59.18
C SER A 274 -31.69 -4.59 59.05
N GLU A 275 -31.14 -5.45 59.82
CA GLU A 275 -29.81 -5.81 60.23
C GLU A 275 -28.91 -6.37 59.12
N PRO A 276 -27.58 -6.49 59.37
CA PRO A 276 -26.56 -6.86 58.38
C PRO A 276 -26.49 -8.37 58.22
N ALA A 277 -26.55 -8.85 57.00
CA ALA A 277 -26.21 -10.22 56.65
C ALA A 277 -24.76 -10.30 56.20
N THR A 278 -24.05 -11.19 56.79
CA THR A 278 -22.70 -11.64 56.55
C THR A 278 -22.50 -11.99 55.08
N GLY A 279 -21.43 -11.42 54.47
CA GLY A 279 -21.06 -11.65 53.07
C GLY A 279 -20.54 -13.08 52.77
N PRO A 280 -20.66 -13.48 51.55
CA PRO A 280 -19.83 -14.54 51.03
C PRO A 280 -18.59 -13.95 50.34
N THR A 281 -17.50 -14.57 50.72
CA THR A 281 -16.15 -14.58 50.16
C THR A 281 -16.03 -14.24 48.70
N ASP A 282 -15.15 -13.31 48.47
CA ASP A 282 -14.44 -12.94 47.28
C ASP A 282 -14.11 -14.16 46.40
N GLY A 283 -14.84 -14.31 45.32
CA GLY A 283 -14.58 -15.20 44.22
C GLY A 283 -14.25 -14.36 43.00
N SER A 284 -13.05 -13.78 42.93
CA SER A 284 -12.47 -13.35 41.67
C SER A 284 -12.54 -14.51 40.68
N PRO A 285 -13.05 -14.36 39.47
CA PRO A 285 -12.90 -15.43 38.48
C PRO A 285 -11.42 -15.63 38.28
N GLY A 286 -10.93 -16.81 38.68
CA GLY A 286 -9.53 -17.19 38.52
C GLY A 286 -9.10 -16.95 37.09
N ALA A 287 -8.01 -16.23 36.90
CA ALA A 287 -7.37 -16.09 35.61
C ALA A 287 -7.15 -17.51 35.06
N ALA A 288 -7.87 -17.90 34.03
CA ALA A 288 -7.65 -19.17 33.36
C ALA A 288 -6.18 -19.19 32.93
N SER A 289 -5.48 -20.27 33.21
CA SER A 289 -4.10 -20.43 32.75
C SER A 289 -4.10 -20.30 31.23
N PRO A 290 -3.12 -19.58 30.62
CA PRO A 290 -3.04 -19.48 29.18
C PRO A 290 -2.96 -20.87 28.55
N GLY A 291 -3.60 -21.05 27.38
CA GLY A 291 -3.59 -22.30 26.64
C GLY A 291 -2.17 -22.70 26.21
N SER A 292 -1.98 -23.96 25.85
CA SER A 292 -0.73 -24.46 25.29
C SER A 292 -0.53 -24.01 23.85
N VAL A 293 0.73 -23.75 23.46
CA VAL A 293 1.12 -23.55 22.06
C VAL A 293 2.11 -24.64 21.70
N GLU A 294 1.77 -25.47 20.73
CA GLU A 294 2.57 -26.60 20.28
C GLU A 294 2.78 -26.54 18.76
N ARG A 295 3.95 -26.93 18.29
CA ARG A 295 4.26 -27.01 16.84
C ARG A 295 3.93 -28.38 16.28
N VAL A 296 3.27 -28.40 15.12
CA VAL A 296 2.96 -29.61 14.37
C VAL A 296 3.77 -29.66 13.07
N GLU A 297 4.57 -30.68 12.91
CA GLU A 297 5.36 -30.92 11.69
C GLU A 297 4.47 -31.52 10.59
N LEU A 298 4.12 -30.69 9.60
CA LEU A 298 3.26 -31.12 8.49
C LEU A 298 3.94 -32.16 7.58
N ARG A 299 5.25 -32.11 7.41
CA ARG A 299 6.01 -32.78 6.35
C ARG A 299 5.50 -32.37 4.97
N TRP A 300 5.47 -31.06 4.74
CA TRP A 300 5.08 -30.48 3.46
C TRP A 300 5.86 -31.12 2.31
N PRO A 301 5.21 -31.45 1.17
CA PRO A 301 5.89 -32.05 0.03
C PRO A 301 6.97 -31.11 -0.53
N HIS A 302 8.13 -31.67 -0.85
CA HIS A 302 9.19 -30.90 -1.47
C HIS A 302 8.74 -30.35 -2.83
N ASP A 303 9.12 -29.11 -3.15
CA ASP A 303 8.81 -28.43 -4.41
C ASP A 303 7.31 -28.21 -4.70
N VAL A 304 6.44 -28.29 -3.70
CA VAL A 304 5.05 -27.86 -3.82
C VAL A 304 4.94 -26.43 -3.29
N PRO A 305 4.46 -25.47 -4.11
CA PRO A 305 4.23 -24.10 -3.66
C PRO A 305 3.26 -24.04 -2.47
N ASP A 306 3.45 -23.03 -1.61
CA ASP A 306 2.55 -22.72 -0.49
C ASP A 306 1.17 -22.24 -0.96
N GLY A 307 1.11 -21.74 -2.21
CA GLY A 307 -0.12 -21.25 -2.84
C GLY A 307 0.12 -20.75 -4.27
N GLY A 308 -0.80 -19.93 -4.78
CA GLY A 308 -0.76 -19.46 -6.16
C GLY A 308 0.04 -18.17 -6.39
N ARG A 309 0.81 -17.68 -5.42
CA ARG A 309 1.58 -16.41 -5.56
C ARG A 309 2.56 -16.44 -6.74
N HIS A 310 3.19 -17.57 -6.97
CA HIS A 310 4.16 -17.80 -8.04
C HIS A 310 3.66 -18.72 -9.16
N GLY A 311 2.38 -19.02 -9.13
CA GLY A 311 1.75 -20.01 -9.99
C GLY A 311 1.59 -21.37 -9.27
N PHE A 312 0.49 -22.04 -9.59
CA PHE A 312 0.16 -23.36 -9.07
C PHE A 312 -0.43 -24.19 -10.21
N THR A 313 0.26 -25.27 -10.55
CA THR A 313 -0.10 -26.11 -11.70
C THR A 313 -0.94 -27.31 -11.27
N ALA A 314 -1.50 -28.03 -12.25
CA ALA A 314 -2.18 -29.29 -12.00
C ALA A 314 -1.26 -30.33 -11.33
N ALA A 315 0.04 -30.35 -11.69
CA ALA A 315 1.00 -31.26 -11.10
C ALA A 315 1.30 -30.93 -9.61
N ASP A 316 1.32 -29.64 -9.25
CA ASP A 316 1.46 -29.20 -7.86
C ASP A 316 0.26 -29.62 -7.04
N ARG A 317 -0.93 -29.48 -7.61
CA ARG A 317 -2.18 -29.91 -7.01
C ARG A 317 -2.16 -31.41 -6.73
N ASP A 318 -1.81 -32.25 -7.71
CA ASP A 318 -1.78 -33.68 -7.55
C ASP A 318 -0.81 -34.10 -6.44
N ARG A 319 0.33 -33.46 -6.32
CA ARG A 319 1.30 -33.66 -5.23
C ARG A 319 0.75 -33.25 -3.86
N LEU A 320 0.10 -32.08 -3.78
CA LEU A 320 -0.55 -31.63 -2.57
C LEU A 320 -1.65 -32.59 -2.13
N GLU A 321 -2.58 -32.94 -3.03
CA GLU A 321 -3.69 -33.87 -2.76
C GLU A 321 -3.20 -35.19 -2.24
N SER A 322 -2.12 -35.71 -2.80
CA SER A 322 -1.51 -37.00 -2.34
C SER A 322 -0.93 -36.90 -0.92
N ALA A 323 -0.49 -35.73 -0.49
CA ALA A 323 0.12 -35.51 0.83
C ALA A 323 -0.89 -35.12 1.92
N LEU A 324 -2.04 -34.51 1.56
CA LEU A 324 -3.05 -34.02 2.49
C LEU A 324 -3.50 -35.03 3.54
N PRO A 325 -3.81 -36.32 3.21
CA PRO A 325 -4.22 -37.30 4.23
C PRO A 325 -3.17 -37.51 5.32
N GLY A 326 -1.89 -37.57 4.94
CA GLY A 326 -0.78 -37.73 5.89
C GLY A 326 -0.55 -36.50 6.76
N MET A 327 -0.75 -35.30 6.24
CA MET A 327 -0.67 -34.06 7.01
C MET A 327 -1.87 -33.92 7.96
N ALA A 328 -3.07 -34.22 7.50
CA ALA A 328 -4.28 -34.21 8.33
C ALA A 328 -4.19 -35.21 9.50
N ALA A 329 -3.65 -36.40 9.26
CA ALA A 329 -3.44 -37.38 10.32
C ALA A 329 -2.51 -36.84 11.43
N ARG A 330 -1.40 -36.15 11.07
CA ARG A 330 -0.50 -35.57 12.06
C ARG A 330 -1.15 -34.47 12.87
N ILE A 331 -2.00 -33.66 12.23
CA ILE A 331 -2.77 -32.63 12.94
C ILE A 331 -3.77 -33.30 13.87
N ALA A 332 -4.49 -34.33 13.40
CA ALA A 332 -5.46 -35.08 14.21
C ALA A 332 -4.81 -35.78 15.43
N ASP A 333 -3.61 -36.36 15.25
CA ASP A 333 -2.84 -37.00 16.34
C ASP A 333 -2.38 -35.98 17.41
N ALA A 334 -2.18 -34.70 17.02
CA ALA A 334 -1.79 -33.63 17.92
C ALA A 334 -2.99 -32.95 18.61
N LEU A 335 -4.23 -33.19 18.15
CA LEU A 335 -5.41 -32.65 18.78
C LEU A 335 -5.70 -33.29 20.13
N PRO A 336 -6.19 -32.52 21.12
CA PRO A 336 -6.65 -33.08 22.38
C PRO A 336 -7.77 -34.10 22.15
N ALA A 337 -7.70 -35.27 22.81
CA ALA A 337 -8.68 -36.35 22.65
C ALA A 337 -10.14 -35.95 22.94
N ARG A 338 -10.35 -34.82 23.60
CA ARG A 338 -11.68 -34.29 23.94
C ARG A 338 -12.10 -33.14 23.06
N ALA A 339 -11.28 -32.71 22.11
CA ALA A 339 -11.63 -31.64 21.21
C ALA A 339 -12.89 -32.00 20.41
N ARG A 340 -13.86 -31.11 20.38
CA ARG A 340 -15.11 -31.25 19.63
C ARG A 340 -15.27 -30.15 18.60
N ARG A 341 -14.65 -28.99 18.82
CA ARG A 341 -14.75 -27.83 17.96
C ARG A 341 -13.38 -27.27 17.66
N VAL A 342 -12.96 -27.34 16.42
CA VAL A 342 -11.58 -27.05 15.97
C VAL A 342 -11.62 -26.02 14.86
N LEU A 343 -10.72 -25.02 14.92
CA LEU A 343 -10.54 -24.03 13.87
C LEU A 343 -9.18 -24.22 13.20
N VAL A 344 -9.17 -24.28 11.88
CA VAL A 344 -7.96 -24.06 11.08
C VAL A 344 -7.95 -22.60 10.65
N LEU A 345 -6.94 -21.86 11.10
CA LEU A 345 -6.79 -20.43 10.86
C LEU A 345 -5.62 -20.20 9.90
N GLY A 346 -5.92 -19.78 8.67
CA GLY A 346 -4.93 -19.37 7.68
C GLY A 346 -4.37 -17.97 7.98
N PHE A 347 -3.39 -17.57 7.19
CA PHE A 347 -2.69 -16.30 7.39
C PHE A 347 -2.75 -15.44 6.12
N GLU A 348 -3.56 -14.37 6.15
CA GLU A 348 -3.71 -13.37 5.07
C GLU A 348 -3.90 -14.01 3.67
N GLU A 349 -2.92 -13.87 2.76
CA GLU A 349 -2.96 -14.45 1.41
C GLU A 349 -2.84 -15.98 1.39
N LEU A 350 -2.31 -16.59 2.46
CA LEU A 350 -2.18 -18.05 2.61
C LEU A 350 -3.54 -18.65 2.99
N MET A 351 -4.41 -18.79 2.01
CA MET A 351 -5.78 -19.27 2.22
C MET A 351 -5.99 -20.70 1.73
N TYR A 352 -5.46 -21.05 0.56
CA TYR A 352 -5.80 -22.31 -0.09
C TYR A 352 -5.19 -23.53 0.64
N ALA A 353 -3.90 -23.52 0.95
CA ALA A 353 -3.26 -24.60 1.67
C ALA A 353 -3.91 -24.87 3.04
N PRO A 354 -4.18 -23.86 3.89
CA PRO A 354 -4.95 -24.05 5.13
C PRO A 354 -6.36 -24.58 4.89
N LEU A 355 -7.07 -24.11 3.84
CA LEU A 355 -8.41 -24.59 3.50
C LEU A 355 -8.38 -26.10 3.14
N ARG A 356 -7.39 -26.52 2.32
CA ARG A 356 -7.27 -27.92 1.93
C ARG A 356 -6.86 -28.82 3.11
N LEU A 357 -5.98 -28.33 3.98
CA LEU A 357 -5.63 -29.00 5.24
C LEU A 357 -6.85 -29.14 6.15
N ALA A 358 -7.66 -28.08 6.28
CA ALA A 358 -8.89 -28.11 7.06
C ALA A 358 -9.90 -29.11 6.51
N GLN A 359 -10.07 -29.21 5.20
CA GLN A 359 -10.96 -30.17 4.55
C GLN A 359 -10.46 -31.59 4.73
N ALA A 360 -9.16 -31.85 4.60
CA ALA A 360 -8.59 -33.16 4.86
C ALA A 360 -8.71 -33.55 6.35
N LEU A 361 -8.56 -32.59 7.27
CA LEU A 361 -8.78 -32.79 8.69
C LEU A 361 -10.24 -33.13 9.00
N GLU A 362 -11.21 -32.37 8.43
CA GLU A 362 -12.65 -32.65 8.53
C GLU A 362 -12.97 -34.10 8.16
N GLN A 363 -12.35 -34.61 7.09
CA GLN A 363 -12.49 -36.00 6.66
C GLN A 363 -11.80 -36.99 7.60
N ALA A 364 -10.64 -36.65 8.18
CA ALA A 364 -9.86 -37.51 9.03
C ALA A 364 -10.48 -37.69 10.42
N VAL A 365 -11.07 -36.65 11.00
CA VAL A 365 -11.65 -36.68 12.36
C VAL A 365 -13.10 -37.17 12.38
N GLY A 366 -13.78 -37.15 11.23
CA GLY A 366 -15.18 -37.60 11.09
C GLY A 366 -16.18 -36.66 11.79
N ASP A 367 -17.42 -37.11 11.92
CA ASP A 367 -18.56 -36.31 12.38
C ASP A 367 -18.53 -35.95 13.88
N ASP A 368 -17.62 -36.54 14.66
CA ASP A 368 -17.48 -36.30 16.09
C ASP A 368 -16.80 -34.94 16.43
N VAL A 369 -16.10 -34.34 15.47
CA VAL A 369 -15.36 -33.09 15.62
C VAL A 369 -15.80 -32.10 14.56
N GLU A 370 -16.34 -30.97 15.01
CA GLU A 370 -16.66 -29.84 14.13
C GLU A 370 -15.37 -29.11 13.70
N VAL A 371 -15.01 -29.21 12.42
CA VAL A 371 -13.89 -28.45 11.85
C VAL A 371 -14.41 -27.20 11.17
N ARG A 372 -13.86 -26.05 11.55
CA ARG A 372 -14.09 -24.76 10.89
C ARG A 372 -12.80 -24.23 10.27
N TYR A 373 -12.97 -23.40 9.26
CA TYR A 373 -11.88 -22.69 8.58
C TYR A 373 -12.12 -21.20 8.63
N SER A 374 -11.05 -20.43 8.89
CA SER A 374 -11.01 -18.98 8.77
C SER A 374 -9.60 -18.52 8.41
N THR A 375 -9.40 -17.22 8.22
CA THR A 375 -8.08 -16.63 7.98
C THR A 375 -7.94 -15.30 8.70
N THR A 376 -6.71 -14.87 8.96
CA THR A 376 -6.40 -13.52 9.44
C THR A 376 -6.51 -12.50 8.32
N THR A 377 -6.60 -11.22 8.65
CA THR A 377 -6.73 -10.13 7.68
C THR A 377 -6.14 -8.83 8.21
N ARG A 378 -5.82 -7.90 7.29
CA ARG A 378 -5.37 -6.53 7.57
C ARG A 378 -6.53 -5.54 7.74
N SER A 379 -7.76 -5.94 7.40
CA SER A 379 -8.90 -5.03 7.37
C SER A 379 -9.47 -4.77 8.77
N PRO A 380 -9.43 -3.53 9.29
CA PRO A 380 -10.02 -3.19 10.57
C PRO A 380 -11.54 -3.09 10.46
N VAL A 381 -12.27 -3.93 11.18
CA VAL A 381 -13.73 -3.95 11.23
C VAL A 381 -14.19 -3.86 12.68
N LEU A 382 -15.29 -3.15 12.92
CA LEU A 382 -15.91 -3.10 14.23
C LEU A 382 -16.47 -4.48 14.59
N ALA A 383 -16.24 -4.93 15.81
CA ALA A 383 -16.86 -6.13 16.37
C ALA A 383 -18.01 -5.72 17.30
N VAL A 384 -19.18 -6.37 17.13
CA VAL A 384 -20.35 -6.16 17.99
C VAL A 384 -20.94 -7.51 18.37
N ASP A 385 -20.98 -7.82 19.65
CA ASP A 385 -21.55 -9.09 20.13
C ASP A 385 -23.09 -9.07 20.06
N ASP A 386 -23.60 -9.27 18.85
CA ASP A 386 -25.03 -9.35 18.55
C ASP A 386 -25.26 -10.44 17.50
N PRO A 387 -26.25 -11.32 17.65
CA PRO A 387 -26.56 -12.37 16.66
C PRO A 387 -26.88 -11.86 15.26
N GLY A 388 -27.41 -10.63 15.15
CA GLY A 388 -27.69 -9.96 13.88
C GLY A 388 -26.48 -9.24 13.25
N TYR A 389 -25.27 -9.41 13.81
CA TYR A 389 -24.05 -8.75 13.33
C TYR A 389 -23.01 -9.79 12.93
N ALA A 390 -22.42 -9.65 11.74
CA ALA A 390 -21.57 -10.70 11.17
C ALA A 390 -20.25 -10.93 11.92
N ILE A 391 -19.70 -9.90 12.56
CA ILE A 391 -18.40 -9.93 13.24
C ILE A 391 -18.61 -9.66 14.72
N ARG A 392 -18.73 -10.74 15.52
CA ARG A 392 -19.06 -10.63 16.93
C ARG A 392 -17.86 -10.39 17.83
N THR A 393 -16.72 -10.96 17.48
CA THR A 393 -15.49 -10.82 18.26
C THR A 393 -14.30 -10.49 17.37
N ARG A 394 -13.30 -9.87 17.97
CA ARG A 394 -12.07 -9.43 17.30
C ARG A 394 -10.85 -9.75 18.15
N LEU A 395 -9.88 -10.38 17.57
CA LEU A 395 -8.56 -10.58 18.13
C LEU A 395 -7.57 -9.72 17.34
N VAL A 396 -6.76 -8.92 18.04
CA VAL A 396 -5.82 -7.97 17.44
C VAL A 396 -4.41 -8.35 17.83
N PHE A 397 -3.50 -8.32 16.86
CA PHE A 397 -2.07 -8.61 17.06
C PHE A 397 -1.23 -7.83 16.05
N PRO A 398 0.06 -7.55 16.34
CA PRO A 398 0.94 -6.86 15.40
C PRO A 398 1.26 -7.75 14.18
N ALA A 399 1.63 -7.10 13.08
CA ALA A 399 2.20 -7.80 11.93
C ALA A 399 3.41 -8.63 12.37
N HIS A 400 3.51 -9.84 11.87
CA HIS A 400 4.61 -10.76 12.20
C HIS A 400 5.32 -11.34 10.96
N ASP A 401 5.01 -10.81 9.80
CA ASP A 401 5.65 -11.13 8.52
C ASP A 401 6.73 -10.10 8.16
N ASP A 402 7.12 -10.03 6.90
CA ASP A 402 8.16 -9.11 6.42
C ASP A 402 7.75 -7.64 6.73
N PRO A 403 8.63 -6.86 7.37
CA PRO A 403 8.39 -5.44 7.62
C PRO A 403 8.11 -4.62 6.33
N ALA A 404 8.56 -5.09 5.16
CA ALA A 404 8.25 -4.49 3.87
C ALA A 404 6.76 -4.59 3.50
N ASP A 405 6.05 -5.53 4.10
CA ASP A 405 4.60 -5.69 3.95
C ASP A 405 3.78 -4.61 4.70
N GLY A 406 4.46 -3.73 5.41
CA GLY A 406 3.93 -2.61 6.15
C GLY A 406 3.68 -2.94 7.63
N PRO A 407 3.98 -1.97 8.51
CA PRO A 407 3.62 -2.05 9.91
C PRO A 407 2.10 -2.01 10.06
N GLY A 408 1.60 -2.45 11.19
CA GLY A 408 0.20 -2.28 11.58
C GLY A 408 -0.39 -3.51 12.23
N GLU A 409 -1.63 -3.36 12.64
CA GLU A 409 -2.38 -4.42 13.28
C GLU A 409 -2.87 -5.44 12.25
N ARG A 410 -3.01 -6.67 12.72
CA ARG A 410 -3.66 -7.79 12.04
C ARG A 410 -4.83 -8.27 12.90
N TYR A 411 -5.79 -8.88 12.25
CA TYR A 411 -7.06 -9.21 12.88
C TYR A 411 -7.43 -10.67 12.61
N ALA A 412 -7.95 -11.35 13.64
CA ALA A 412 -8.70 -12.60 13.50
C ALA A 412 -10.10 -12.38 14.07
N TYR A 413 -11.11 -12.61 13.26
CA TYR A 413 -12.50 -12.34 13.61
C TYR A 413 -13.25 -13.61 13.99
N ASN A 414 -14.17 -13.49 14.96
CA ASN A 414 -15.02 -14.59 15.43
C ASN A 414 -14.22 -15.84 15.92
N VAL A 415 -13.03 -15.61 16.49
CA VAL A 415 -12.17 -16.63 17.09
C VAL A 415 -12.23 -16.59 18.61
N ALA A 416 -11.98 -15.40 19.19
CA ALA A 416 -12.05 -15.21 20.63
C ALA A 416 -13.49 -15.39 21.13
N GLY A 417 -13.69 -16.20 22.17
CA GLY A 417 -15.01 -16.46 22.74
C GLY A 417 -15.93 -17.33 21.89
N ALA A 418 -15.48 -17.85 20.75
CA ALA A 418 -16.29 -18.68 19.87
C ALA A 418 -16.37 -20.16 20.32
N GLY A 419 -15.73 -20.52 21.43
CA GLY A 419 -15.83 -21.86 22.02
C GLY A 419 -15.03 -22.94 21.26
N PHE A 420 -13.95 -22.58 20.61
CA PHE A 420 -13.03 -23.56 20.01
C PHE A 420 -12.20 -24.24 21.09
N ASP A 421 -12.09 -25.57 21.02
CA ASP A 421 -11.25 -26.36 21.90
C ASP A 421 -9.78 -26.31 21.45
N ALA A 422 -9.56 -26.19 20.14
CA ALA A 422 -8.25 -26.06 19.54
C ALA A 422 -8.27 -25.15 18.32
N VAL A 423 -7.18 -24.42 18.09
CA VAL A 423 -6.91 -23.65 16.87
C VAL A 423 -5.61 -24.14 16.25
N ILE A 424 -5.67 -24.51 14.97
CA ILE A 424 -4.50 -24.80 14.15
C ILE A 424 -4.17 -23.51 13.38
N ALA A 425 -3.17 -22.76 13.85
CA ALA A 425 -2.67 -21.59 13.15
C ALA A 425 -1.69 -22.06 12.05
N VAL A 426 -2.05 -21.81 10.81
CA VAL A 426 -1.25 -22.18 9.64
C VAL A 426 -0.63 -20.92 9.05
N VAL A 427 0.67 -20.80 9.13
CA VAL A 427 1.44 -19.67 8.61
C VAL A 427 2.50 -20.16 7.61
N ASP A 428 3.00 -19.30 6.76
CA ASP A 428 4.19 -19.60 5.96
C ASP A 428 5.48 -19.38 6.77
N SER A 429 6.61 -19.90 6.29
CA SER A 429 7.87 -19.77 7.02
C SER A 429 8.39 -18.35 7.09
N ALA A 430 7.97 -17.45 6.19
CA ALA A 430 8.31 -16.04 6.23
C ALA A 430 7.56 -15.29 7.36
N ALA A 431 6.42 -15.81 7.79
CA ALA A 431 5.63 -15.27 8.89
C ALA A 431 5.92 -15.93 10.25
N ASP A 432 6.74 -17.01 10.28
CA ASP A 432 7.19 -17.66 11.51
C ASP A 432 8.39 -16.92 12.11
N THR A 433 8.15 -15.71 12.58
CA THR A 433 9.15 -14.78 13.11
C THR A 433 9.06 -14.66 14.64
N PRO A 434 10.04 -14.05 15.32
CA PRO A 434 9.94 -13.77 16.75
C PRO A 434 8.69 -12.96 17.13
N ALA A 435 8.16 -12.12 16.24
CA ALA A 435 6.94 -11.33 16.49
C ALA A 435 5.69 -12.21 16.60
N LEU A 436 5.60 -13.33 15.85
CA LEU A 436 4.54 -14.33 15.99
C LEU A 436 4.45 -14.88 17.41
N HIS A 437 5.62 -15.09 18.06
CA HIS A 437 5.78 -15.70 19.37
C HIS A 437 5.86 -14.68 20.52
N ALA A 438 5.84 -13.39 20.22
CA ALA A 438 5.88 -12.33 21.23
C ALA A 438 4.66 -12.39 22.17
N PRO A 439 4.72 -11.82 23.38
CA PRO A 439 3.58 -11.82 24.32
C PRO A 439 2.30 -11.19 23.77
N ASP A 440 2.40 -10.30 22.82
CA ASP A 440 1.31 -9.66 22.09
C ASP A 440 1.11 -10.24 20.67
N GLY A 441 1.94 -11.20 20.27
CA GLY A 441 1.87 -11.88 18.98
C GLY A 441 0.69 -12.82 18.83
N LEU A 442 0.41 -13.26 17.59
CA LEU A 442 -0.75 -14.11 17.28
C LEU A 442 -0.81 -15.37 18.15
N ALA A 443 0.31 -16.08 18.34
CA ALA A 443 0.33 -17.33 19.13
C ALA A 443 -0.13 -17.10 20.59
N ALA A 444 0.40 -16.09 21.26
CA ALA A 444 0.03 -15.72 22.61
C ALA A 444 -1.41 -15.22 22.71
N ARG A 445 -1.85 -14.41 21.73
CA ARG A 445 -3.25 -13.91 21.67
C ARG A 445 -4.25 -15.04 21.48
N LEU A 446 -3.96 -16.03 20.64
CA LEU A 446 -4.80 -17.23 20.51
C LEU A 446 -4.83 -18.04 21.82
N ALA A 447 -3.69 -18.31 22.43
CA ALA A 447 -3.59 -19.07 23.67
C ALA A 447 -4.29 -18.39 24.88
N ALA A 448 -4.49 -17.07 24.83
CA ALA A 448 -5.28 -16.36 25.83
C ALA A 448 -6.79 -16.67 25.75
N HIS A 449 -7.27 -17.17 24.61
CA HIS A 449 -8.70 -17.38 24.36
C HIS A 449 -9.07 -18.84 24.04
N VAL A 450 -8.08 -19.67 23.69
CA VAL A 450 -8.28 -21.05 23.26
C VAL A 450 -7.35 -21.99 24.04
N PRO A 451 -7.85 -23.12 24.59
CA PRO A 451 -7.04 -23.99 25.43
C PRO A 451 -5.82 -24.60 24.71
N HIS A 452 -5.95 -24.89 23.41
CA HIS A 452 -4.86 -25.53 22.64
C HIS A 452 -4.65 -24.79 21.33
N VAL A 453 -3.41 -24.37 21.08
CA VAL A 453 -2.98 -23.76 19.82
C VAL A 453 -1.93 -24.65 19.20
N LEU A 454 -2.20 -25.13 18.00
CA LEU A 454 -1.26 -25.89 17.20
C LEU A 454 -0.72 -24.98 16.11
N LEU A 455 0.60 -24.80 16.06
CA LEU A 455 1.25 -24.01 15.01
C LEU A 455 1.75 -24.95 13.92
N ALA A 456 1.22 -24.77 12.72
CA ALA A 456 1.63 -25.51 11.52
C ALA A 456 2.29 -24.54 10.54
N VAL A 457 3.53 -24.83 10.16
CA VAL A 457 4.30 -23.96 9.25
C VAL A 457 4.38 -24.61 7.88
N VAL A 458 3.94 -23.89 6.86
CA VAL A 458 4.09 -24.24 5.44
C VAL A 458 5.37 -23.57 4.94
N PRO A 459 6.30 -24.31 4.32
CA PRO A 459 7.49 -23.67 3.75
C PRO A 459 7.10 -22.61 2.71
N SER A 460 7.56 -21.39 2.89
CA SER A 460 7.38 -20.33 1.88
C SER A 460 8.08 -20.74 0.61
N TYR A 461 7.35 -20.79 -0.48
CA TYR A 461 7.91 -21.12 -1.78
C TYR A 461 8.56 -19.88 -2.40
N VAL A 462 9.85 -20.01 -2.66
CA VAL A 462 10.59 -19.06 -3.47
C VAL A 462 10.97 -19.77 -4.76
N PRO A 463 10.59 -19.27 -5.94
CA PRO A 463 10.98 -19.87 -7.19
C PRO A 463 12.50 -20.05 -7.24
N HIS A 464 12.96 -21.26 -7.58
CA HIS A 464 14.38 -21.45 -7.87
C HIS A 464 14.73 -20.53 -9.03
N ALA A 465 15.73 -19.68 -8.86
CA ALA A 465 16.27 -18.93 -9.96
C ALA A 465 16.57 -19.95 -11.08
N SER A 466 15.90 -19.85 -12.21
CA SER A 466 16.30 -20.62 -13.39
C SER A 466 17.81 -20.53 -13.51
N PRO A 467 18.54 -21.61 -13.81
CA PRO A 467 19.99 -21.53 -13.96
C PRO A 467 20.29 -20.34 -14.82
N ALA A 468 21.04 -19.40 -14.24
CA ALA A 468 21.31 -18.10 -14.86
C ALA A 468 21.57 -18.36 -16.35
N PRO A 469 20.90 -17.67 -17.28
CA PRO A 469 21.22 -17.80 -18.67
C PRO A 469 22.74 -17.69 -18.75
N GLN A 470 23.38 -18.61 -19.45
CA GLN A 470 24.83 -18.68 -19.62
C GLN A 470 25.34 -17.27 -19.76
N ALA A 471 26.33 -16.89 -18.92
CA ALA A 471 26.78 -15.52 -18.75
C ALA A 471 26.66 -14.76 -20.07
N PRO A 472 25.84 -13.72 -20.15
CA PRO A 472 25.62 -13.02 -21.39
C PRO A 472 27.00 -12.64 -21.92
N GLU A 473 27.20 -12.79 -23.22
CA GLU A 473 28.29 -12.13 -23.93
C GLU A 473 28.36 -10.71 -23.34
N ARG A 474 29.55 -10.34 -22.84
CA ARG A 474 29.81 -9.10 -22.10
C ARG A 474 28.81 -8.02 -22.53
N PRO A 475 27.95 -7.52 -21.64
CA PRO A 475 26.93 -6.57 -22.06
C PRO A 475 27.59 -5.42 -22.82
N PRO A 476 26.98 -4.87 -23.87
CA PRO A 476 27.52 -3.73 -24.57
C PRO A 476 27.88 -2.67 -23.54
N MET A 477 29.05 -2.09 -23.65
CA MET A 477 29.55 -1.09 -22.70
C MET A 477 28.48 -0.03 -22.53
N LEU A 478 28.01 0.16 -21.28
CA LEU A 478 27.01 1.17 -20.98
C LEU A 478 27.52 2.56 -21.41
N PRO A 479 26.62 3.47 -21.82
CA PRO A 479 27.02 4.80 -22.28
C PRO A 479 27.75 5.57 -21.16
N GLU A 480 28.66 6.45 -21.57
CA GLU A 480 29.29 7.39 -20.66
C GLU A 480 28.28 8.44 -20.17
N PRO A 481 28.42 8.96 -18.91
CA PRO A 481 27.55 9.99 -18.39
C PRO A 481 27.54 11.25 -19.24
N LEU A 482 26.37 11.75 -19.58
CA LEU A 482 26.23 13.04 -20.25
C LEU A 482 26.68 14.19 -19.35
N ARG A 483 27.21 15.27 -19.94
CA ARG A 483 27.70 16.41 -19.17
C ARG A 483 27.38 17.74 -19.87
N GLY A 484 27.35 18.80 -19.07
CA GLY A 484 27.23 20.15 -19.60
C GLY A 484 28.48 20.56 -20.40
N PRO A 485 28.38 21.53 -21.36
CA PRO A 485 27.14 22.21 -21.76
C PRO A 485 26.35 21.42 -22.83
N ALA A 486 26.78 20.22 -23.21
CA ALA A 486 26.09 19.45 -24.25
C ALA A 486 24.68 18.99 -23.81
N PHE A 487 24.53 18.64 -22.55
CA PHE A 487 23.26 18.09 -22.00
C PHE A 487 22.75 18.80 -20.74
N SER A 488 23.37 19.84 -20.25
CA SER A 488 22.93 20.53 -19.01
C SER A 488 23.55 21.91 -18.97
N SER A 489 22.95 22.84 -18.24
CA SER A 489 23.55 24.14 -17.97
C SER A 489 24.55 24.12 -16.81
N TYR A 490 24.68 23.02 -16.10
CA TYR A 490 25.75 22.83 -15.11
C TYR A 490 27.11 22.67 -15.74
N ALA A 491 28.18 23.04 -15.02
CA ALA A 491 29.53 22.83 -15.49
C ALA A 491 29.84 21.31 -15.67
N PRO A 492 30.71 20.96 -16.63
CA PRO A 492 30.96 19.55 -16.97
C PRO A 492 31.56 18.74 -15.81
N ASP A 493 32.26 19.39 -14.88
CA ASP A 493 32.83 18.77 -13.68
C ASP A 493 31.81 18.67 -12.50
N GLU A 494 30.67 19.37 -12.52
CA GLU A 494 29.75 19.42 -11.40
C GLU A 494 28.85 18.21 -11.32
N VAL A 495 28.44 17.63 -12.45
CA VAL A 495 27.58 16.45 -12.49
C VAL A 495 27.72 15.65 -13.78
N GLY A 496 27.72 14.33 -13.66
CA GLY A 496 27.56 13.39 -14.76
C GLY A 496 26.12 12.85 -14.75
N TRP A 497 25.42 12.97 -15.87
CA TRP A 497 24.05 12.50 -16.02
C TRP A 497 24.03 11.07 -16.56
N LEU A 498 23.65 10.12 -15.74
CA LEU A 498 23.37 8.74 -16.16
C LEU A 498 21.95 8.69 -16.73
N LEU A 499 21.79 9.37 -17.86
CA LEU A 499 20.52 9.55 -18.59
C LEU A 499 20.76 9.46 -20.09
N GLN A 500 19.72 9.12 -20.84
CA GLN A 500 19.68 9.17 -22.29
C GLN A 500 19.17 10.55 -22.75
N ASP A 501 19.81 11.14 -23.74
CA ASP A 501 19.37 12.41 -24.35
C ASP A 501 18.17 12.20 -25.28
N LEU A 502 17.00 12.69 -24.88
CA LEU A 502 15.76 12.70 -25.67
C LEU A 502 15.37 14.12 -26.10
N SER A 503 16.33 15.07 -26.16
CA SER A 503 16.04 16.48 -26.45
C SER A 503 15.35 16.70 -27.78
N ASP A 504 15.64 15.86 -28.78
CA ASP A 504 15.10 15.98 -30.14
C ASP A 504 13.75 15.24 -30.32
N VAL A 505 13.22 14.62 -29.25
CA VAL A 505 11.95 13.89 -29.28
C VAL A 505 10.82 14.79 -28.76
N THR A 506 9.69 14.83 -29.42
CA THR A 506 8.49 15.51 -28.93
C THR A 506 7.80 14.63 -27.90
N LEU A 507 7.82 15.08 -26.64
CA LEU A 507 7.30 14.34 -25.49
C LEU A 507 6.27 15.15 -24.69
N GLU A 508 6.15 16.43 -24.99
CA GLU A 508 5.27 17.37 -24.32
C GLU A 508 3.83 17.14 -24.79
N ALA A 509 2.94 16.97 -23.83
CA ALA A 509 1.50 16.95 -24.03
C ALA A 509 0.83 17.97 -23.13
N PRO A 510 -0.34 18.54 -23.52
CA PRO A 510 -1.15 19.42 -22.67
C PRO A 510 -1.43 18.78 -21.32
N THR A 511 -1.45 19.60 -20.28
CA THR A 511 -1.62 19.11 -18.90
C THR A 511 -2.93 18.37 -18.72
N GLU A 512 -3.99 18.83 -19.37
CA GLU A 512 -5.31 18.24 -19.33
C GLU A 512 -5.32 16.84 -19.97
N GLU A 513 -4.74 16.66 -21.14
CA GLU A 513 -4.65 15.37 -21.82
C GLU A 513 -3.82 14.36 -21.02
N ARG A 514 -2.74 14.81 -20.40
CA ARG A 514 -1.89 13.98 -19.54
C ARG A 514 -2.60 13.56 -18.26
N GLU A 515 -3.26 14.50 -17.58
CA GLU A 515 -4.02 14.20 -16.37
C GLU A 515 -5.19 13.26 -16.68
N GLU A 516 -5.85 13.44 -17.81
CA GLU A 516 -6.91 12.53 -18.27
C GLU A 516 -6.36 11.14 -18.59
N ALA A 517 -5.25 11.04 -19.32
CA ALA A 517 -4.58 9.78 -19.62
C ALA A 517 -4.08 9.06 -18.36
N ILE A 518 -3.49 9.77 -17.41
CA ILE A 518 -3.03 9.22 -16.12
C ILE A 518 -4.21 8.78 -15.26
N GLN A 519 -5.27 9.60 -15.16
CA GLN A 519 -6.45 9.28 -14.33
C GLN A 519 -7.32 8.18 -14.94
N SER A 520 -7.32 8.04 -16.27
CA SER A 520 -7.96 6.94 -16.97
C SER A 520 -7.16 5.62 -16.90
N GLY A 521 -5.93 5.66 -16.36
CA GLY A 521 -5.03 4.50 -16.31
C GLY A 521 -4.39 4.14 -17.65
N GLY A 522 -4.52 5.00 -18.68
CA GLY A 522 -4.01 4.76 -20.04
C GLY A 522 -2.54 5.14 -20.23
N ALA A 523 -1.91 5.86 -19.29
CA ALA A 523 -0.50 6.22 -19.40
C ALA A 523 0.15 6.43 -18.02
N HIS A 524 1.44 6.10 -17.92
CA HIS A 524 2.24 6.43 -16.73
C HIS A 524 2.77 7.86 -16.83
N TYR A 525 2.85 8.58 -15.71
CA TYR A 525 3.33 9.97 -15.69
C TYR A 525 4.77 10.15 -16.22
N ALA A 526 5.56 9.07 -16.29
CA ALA A 526 6.92 9.05 -16.85
C ALA A 526 6.96 8.82 -18.37
N GLU A 527 5.84 8.61 -19.04
CA GLU A 527 5.80 8.32 -20.49
C GLU A 527 5.67 9.59 -21.34
N SER A 528 5.25 10.71 -20.75
CA SER A 528 5.14 12.02 -21.40
C SER A 528 5.60 13.15 -20.48
N LEU A 529 5.94 14.30 -21.04
CA LEU A 529 6.33 15.49 -20.32
C LEU A 529 5.18 16.53 -20.31
N PRO A 530 4.98 17.27 -19.20
CA PRO A 530 4.17 18.47 -19.27
C PRO A 530 4.91 19.53 -20.10
N VAL A 531 4.16 20.40 -20.77
CA VAL A 531 4.74 21.64 -21.30
C VAL A 531 5.40 22.38 -20.14
N GLU A 532 6.70 22.67 -20.27
CA GLU A 532 7.47 23.26 -19.18
C GLU A 532 6.94 24.69 -18.89
N TYR A 533 6.59 24.90 -17.64
CA TYR A 533 6.03 26.17 -17.18
C TYR A 533 7.10 27.28 -17.22
N GLN A 534 6.75 28.40 -17.83
CA GLN A 534 7.56 29.61 -17.79
C GLN A 534 7.01 30.54 -16.70
N PRO A 535 7.78 30.84 -15.64
CA PRO A 535 7.32 31.66 -14.53
C PRO A 535 7.07 33.11 -14.97
N SER A 536 5.98 33.70 -14.47
CA SER A 536 5.72 35.14 -14.62
C SER A 536 6.80 36.00 -13.92
N GLU A 537 6.92 37.29 -14.27
CA GLU A 537 7.84 38.21 -13.61
C GLU A 537 7.63 38.26 -12.09
N GLN A 538 6.40 38.34 -11.62
CA GLN A 538 6.08 38.32 -10.18
C GLN A 538 6.57 37.05 -9.50
N TYR A 539 6.57 35.96 -10.23
CA TYR A 539 7.02 34.68 -9.70
C TYR A 539 8.55 34.56 -9.65
N GLN A 540 9.24 35.16 -10.61
CA GLN A 540 10.70 35.30 -10.57
C GLN A 540 11.14 36.21 -9.42
N GLU A 541 10.43 37.32 -9.19
CA GLU A 541 10.65 38.18 -8.02
C GLU A 541 10.50 37.40 -6.69
N LEU A 542 9.48 36.56 -6.57
CA LEU A 542 9.30 35.68 -5.40
C LEU A 542 10.48 34.71 -5.22
N PHE A 543 10.94 34.10 -6.31
CA PHE A 543 12.10 33.23 -6.28
C PHE A 543 13.36 33.95 -5.79
N HIS A 544 13.64 35.16 -6.30
CA HIS A 544 14.80 35.94 -5.89
C HIS A 544 14.72 36.38 -4.43
N ALA A 545 13.57 36.85 -3.98
CA ALA A 545 13.36 37.19 -2.57
C ALA A 545 13.52 35.98 -1.63
N ALA A 546 12.97 34.81 -2.03
CA ALA A 546 13.13 33.58 -1.29
C ALA A 546 14.60 33.12 -1.27
N LEU A 547 15.33 33.26 -2.36
CA LEU A 547 16.74 32.91 -2.43
C LEU A 547 17.59 33.82 -1.53
N GLU A 548 17.36 35.12 -1.57
CA GLU A 548 18.07 36.07 -0.72
C GLU A 548 17.85 35.80 0.77
N SER A 549 16.62 35.51 1.17
CA SER A 549 16.27 35.27 2.57
C SER A 549 16.72 33.89 3.08
N SER A 550 16.79 32.86 2.22
CA SER A 550 17.08 31.48 2.63
C SER A 550 18.48 30.99 2.29
N ALA A 551 19.30 31.74 1.50
CA ALA A 551 20.61 31.25 1.02
C ALA A 551 21.55 30.81 2.16
N ALA A 552 21.64 31.57 3.25
CA ALA A 552 22.46 31.20 4.41
C ALA A 552 21.92 29.97 5.15
N ARG A 553 20.60 29.83 5.27
CA ARG A 553 19.93 28.68 5.88
C ARG A 553 20.16 27.42 5.02
N LEU A 554 20.09 27.55 3.70
CA LEU A 554 20.43 26.48 2.76
C LEU A 554 21.91 26.08 2.82
N ALA A 555 22.80 27.04 2.82
CA ALA A 555 24.23 26.83 2.93
C ALA A 555 24.59 26.06 4.23
N ARG A 556 23.94 26.40 5.36
CA ARG A 556 24.10 25.69 6.62
C ARG A 556 23.60 24.25 6.51
N ALA A 557 22.44 24.03 5.93
CA ALA A 557 21.88 22.69 5.78
C ALA A 557 22.71 21.82 4.82
N VAL A 558 23.18 22.38 3.70
CA VAL A 558 24.13 21.74 2.78
C VAL A 558 25.42 21.34 3.50
N GLY A 559 26.00 22.26 4.26
CA GLY A 559 27.21 21.99 5.06
C GLY A 559 26.96 20.86 6.05
N ALA A 560 25.86 20.91 6.79
CA ALA A 560 25.54 19.93 7.81
C ALA A 560 25.35 18.52 7.22
N VAL A 561 24.55 18.35 6.16
CA VAL A 561 24.35 17.03 5.54
C VAL A 561 25.65 16.50 4.93
N THR A 562 26.49 17.38 4.34
CA THR A 562 27.76 16.96 3.77
C THR A 562 28.73 16.47 4.85
N GLU A 563 28.87 17.19 5.96
CA GLU A 563 29.75 16.78 7.07
C GLU A 563 29.29 15.48 7.75
N VAL A 564 27.96 15.28 7.89
CA VAL A 564 27.41 14.02 8.38
C VAL A 564 27.76 12.87 7.45
N VAL A 565 27.58 13.04 6.14
CA VAL A 565 27.93 12.03 5.12
C VAL A 565 29.43 11.70 5.16
N LEU A 566 30.29 12.70 5.20
CA LEU A 566 31.76 12.51 5.28
C LEU A 566 32.20 11.80 6.57
N THR A 567 31.46 11.96 7.65
CA THR A 567 31.78 11.38 8.97
C THR A 567 31.27 9.95 9.10
N GLU A 568 30.04 9.68 8.68
CA GLU A 568 29.34 8.41 8.97
C GLU A 568 29.33 7.41 7.83
N ARG A 569 29.34 7.90 6.56
CA ARG A 569 29.14 7.03 5.39
C ARG A 569 30.46 6.68 4.70
N SER A 570 31.13 7.65 4.12
CA SER A 570 32.42 7.50 3.49
C SER A 570 33.19 8.81 3.54
N PRO A 571 34.51 8.78 3.79
CA PRO A 571 35.33 9.98 3.72
C PRO A 571 35.53 10.52 2.30
N ARG A 572 35.17 9.74 1.28
CA ARG A 572 35.21 10.12 -0.13
C ARG A 572 33.98 9.54 -0.85
N PRO A 573 32.76 9.96 -0.50
CA PRO A 573 31.56 9.41 -1.07
C PRO A 573 31.42 9.73 -2.55
N VAL A 574 30.74 8.85 -3.27
CA VAL A 574 30.23 9.10 -4.61
C VAL A 574 28.80 9.61 -4.47
N LEU A 575 28.58 10.88 -4.75
CA LEU A 575 27.25 11.49 -4.64
C LEU A 575 26.40 11.08 -5.84
N VAL A 576 25.20 10.56 -5.58
CA VAL A 576 24.26 10.13 -6.62
C VAL A 576 22.91 10.81 -6.38
N SER A 577 22.68 11.89 -7.09
CA SER A 577 21.46 12.68 -6.98
C SER A 577 20.29 12.02 -7.68
N LEU A 578 19.15 11.96 -7.01
CA LEU A 578 17.90 11.54 -7.63
C LEU A 578 17.37 12.67 -8.52
N ALA A 579 17.38 12.44 -9.82
CA ALA A 579 17.03 13.45 -10.81
C ALA A 579 15.52 13.75 -10.77
N ARG A 580 15.17 15.01 -10.77
CA ARG A 580 16.06 16.20 -10.91
C ARG A 580 16.20 16.98 -9.59
N ALA A 581 15.32 16.77 -8.61
CA ALA A 581 15.25 17.61 -7.39
C ALA A 581 16.53 17.52 -6.54
N GLY A 582 17.16 16.36 -6.49
CA GLY A 582 18.40 16.14 -5.76
C GLY A 582 19.64 16.78 -6.42
N THR A 583 19.60 17.01 -7.73
CA THR A 583 20.80 17.43 -8.46
C THR A 583 21.42 18.74 -7.95
N PRO A 584 20.69 19.84 -7.75
CA PRO A 584 21.30 21.06 -7.20
C PRO A 584 21.86 20.86 -5.80
N VAL A 585 21.29 19.95 -4.99
CA VAL A 585 21.79 19.64 -3.64
C VAL A 585 23.11 18.88 -3.73
N GLY A 586 23.20 17.86 -4.59
CA GLY A 586 24.46 17.13 -4.81
C GLY A 586 25.58 18.02 -5.33
N VAL A 587 25.29 18.95 -6.25
CA VAL A 587 26.26 19.96 -6.69
C VAL A 587 26.73 20.85 -5.52
N LEU A 588 25.81 21.32 -4.68
CA LEU A 588 26.15 22.14 -3.51
C LEU A 588 26.96 21.33 -2.48
N MET A 589 26.64 20.06 -2.22
CA MET A 589 27.42 19.18 -1.34
C MET A 589 28.85 19.00 -1.86
N ARG A 590 29.02 18.76 -3.18
CA ARG A 590 30.32 18.69 -3.82
C ARG A 590 31.09 20.00 -3.69
N ARG A 591 30.45 21.17 -3.91
CA ARG A 591 31.04 22.49 -3.73
C ARG A 591 31.45 22.74 -2.29
N TRP A 592 30.64 22.32 -1.29
CA TRP A 592 30.99 22.40 0.13
C TRP A 592 32.20 21.55 0.47
N ALA A 593 32.25 20.28 0.06
CA ALA A 593 33.39 19.38 0.29
C ALA A 593 34.67 19.96 -0.31
N ARG A 594 34.59 20.56 -1.49
CA ARG A 594 35.73 21.25 -2.13
C ARG A 594 36.14 22.51 -1.35
N PHE A 595 35.19 23.32 -0.90
CA PHE A 595 35.44 24.53 -0.12
C PHE A 595 36.08 24.20 1.24
N ARG A 596 35.51 23.25 1.97
CA ARG A 596 35.89 22.99 3.37
C ARG A 596 37.11 22.09 3.50
N HIS A 597 37.21 21.06 2.65
CA HIS A 597 38.19 19.97 2.75
C HIS A 597 39.11 19.83 1.53
N GLY A 598 38.91 20.62 0.47
CA GLY A 598 39.64 20.46 -0.78
C GLY A 598 39.31 19.14 -1.50
N LEU A 599 38.22 18.46 -1.15
CA LEU A 599 37.81 17.20 -1.76
C LEU A 599 37.01 17.44 -3.02
N ASP A 600 37.41 16.77 -4.08
CA ASP A 600 36.68 16.72 -5.34
C ASP A 600 35.93 15.39 -5.42
N LEU A 601 34.63 15.42 -5.05
CA LEU A 601 33.79 14.23 -4.97
C LEU A 601 33.19 13.93 -6.34
N PRO A 602 33.17 12.65 -6.78
CA PRO A 602 32.37 12.24 -7.92
C PRO A 602 30.90 12.53 -7.67
N HIS A 603 30.21 13.06 -8.68
CA HIS A 603 28.79 13.34 -8.58
C HIS A 603 28.07 12.96 -9.87
N TYR A 604 27.01 12.18 -9.72
CA TYR A 604 26.14 11.71 -10.79
C TYR A 604 24.69 12.02 -10.49
N ALA A 605 23.87 12.07 -11.53
CA ALA A 605 22.42 12.18 -11.42
C ALA A 605 21.77 10.98 -12.11
N VAL A 606 20.86 10.29 -11.40
CA VAL A 606 20.18 9.09 -11.86
C VAL A 606 18.67 9.27 -11.83
N SER A 607 17.97 8.57 -12.69
CA SER A 607 16.52 8.54 -12.70
C SER A 607 15.96 7.59 -11.65
N ILE A 608 14.97 8.06 -10.90
CA ILE A 608 14.08 7.22 -10.13
C ILE A 608 12.64 7.58 -10.50
N VAL A 609 11.84 6.58 -10.83
CA VAL A 609 10.46 6.76 -11.27
C VAL A 609 9.53 6.02 -10.31
N ARG A 610 8.62 6.76 -9.69
CA ARG A 610 7.69 6.20 -8.72
C ARG A 610 6.87 5.04 -9.32
N GLY A 611 6.85 3.90 -8.65
CA GLY A 611 6.21 2.68 -9.11
C GLY A 611 6.95 1.94 -10.24
N ARG A 612 8.13 2.44 -10.65
CA ARG A 612 8.99 1.80 -11.66
C ARG A 612 10.42 1.60 -11.18
N GLY A 613 10.76 2.16 -10.01
CA GLY A 613 12.08 2.03 -9.39
C GLY A 613 13.14 2.98 -9.94
N ILE A 614 14.39 2.71 -9.55
CA ILE A 614 15.60 3.41 -10.01
C ILE A 614 16.13 2.76 -11.30
N ASP A 615 16.85 3.52 -12.11
CA ASP A 615 17.47 3.03 -13.32
C ASP A 615 18.54 1.96 -13.01
N ALA A 616 18.23 0.70 -13.35
CA ALA A 616 19.12 -0.43 -13.10
C ALA A 616 20.41 -0.34 -13.92
N ASN A 617 20.37 0.21 -15.15
CA ASN A 617 21.58 0.40 -15.95
C ASN A 617 22.49 1.46 -15.35
N ALA A 618 21.93 2.51 -14.76
CA ALA A 618 22.70 3.49 -14.01
C ALA A 618 23.38 2.88 -12.76
N LEU A 619 22.68 1.98 -12.04
CA LEU A 619 23.29 1.25 -10.92
C LEU A 619 24.40 0.30 -11.36
N ARG A 620 24.24 -0.39 -12.49
CA ARG A 620 25.29 -1.24 -13.09
C ARG A 620 26.52 -0.41 -13.43
N TRP A 621 26.30 0.73 -14.09
CA TRP A 621 27.38 1.65 -14.42
C TRP A 621 28.12 2.14 -13.16
N LEU A 622 27.39 2.51 -12.12
CA LEU A 622 27.98 2.94 -10.84
C LEU A 622 28.81 1.82 -10.20
N ALA A 623 28.29 0.58 -10.17
CA ALA A 623 29.01 -0.56 -9.62
C ALA A 623 30.25 -0.96 -10.41
N ASP A 624 30.26 -0.73 -11.73
CA ASP A 624 31.42 -0.98 -12.58
C ASP A 624 32.55 0.07 -12.40
N HIS A 625 32.21 1.29 -11.94
CA HIS A 625 33.14 2.40 -11.85
C HIS A 625 33.49 2.82 -10.42
N HIS A 626 32.67 2.44 -9.44
CA HIS A 626 32.80 2.81 -8.02
C HIS A 626 32.47 1.64 -7.12
N ASP A 627 32.97 1.68 -5.88
CA ASP A 627 32.48 0.75 -4.85
C ASP A 627 31.04 1.15 -4.45
N PRO A 628 30.06 0.23 -4.58
CA PRO A 628 28.68 0.50 -4.15
C PRO A 628 28.56 1.01 -2.71
N ALA A 629 29.46 0.61 -1.81
CA ALA A 629 29.47 1.04 -0.42
C ALA A 629 29.84 2.54 -0.25
N ASP A 630 30.53 3.14 -1.21
CA ASP A 630 30.85 4.57 -1.21
C ASP A 630 29.74 5.43 -1.82
N VAL A 631 28.73 4.82 -2.45
CA VAL A 631 27.61 5.53 -3.06
C VAL A 631 26.68 6.09 -2.01
N VAL A 632 26.36 7.38 -2.13
CA VAL A 632 25.39 8.09 -1.29
C VAL A 632 24.33 8.71 -2.17
N PHE A 633 23.11 8.23 -2.05
CA PHE A 633 21.97 8.81 -2.75
C PHE A 633 21.55 10.14 -2.11
N VAL A 634 21.27 11.14 -2.96
CA VAL A 634 20.98 12.52 -2.55
C VAL A 634 19.66 12.99 -3.13
N ASP A 635 18.81 13.60 -2.30
CA ASP A 635 17.60 14.33 -2.77
C ASP A 635 17.47 15.69 -2.08
N GLY A 636 16.52 16.49 -2.55
CA GLY A 636 16.27 17.84 -2.03
C GLY A 636 15.60 17.83 -0.66
N TRP A 637 14.45 17.21 -0.58
CA TRP A 637 13.69 17.10 0.68
C TRP A 637 12.77 15.88 0.68
N THR A 638 12.39 15.45 1.87
CA THR A 638 11.39 14.41 2.02
C THR A 638 10.31 14.83 3.02
N GLY A 639 9.06 14.94 2.56
CA GLY A 639 7.93 15.31 3.41
C GLY A 639 7.23 14.09 4.03
N LYS A 640 7.11 12.99 3.29
CA LYS A 640 6.41 11.77 3.74
C LYS A 640 7.15 10.48 3.41
N GLY A 641 8.41 10.55 3.01
CA GLY A 641 9.27 9.38 2.80
C GLY A 641 8.91 8.49 1.60
N ALA A 642 8.11 8.97 0.65
CA ALA A 642 7.72 8.15 -0.50
C ALA A 642 8.93 7.71 -1.34
N ILE A 643 9.87 8.63 -1.60
CA ILE A 643 11.06 8.36 -2.39
C ILE A 643 12.05 7.44 -1.65
N THR A 644 12.13 7.56 -0.32
CA THR A 644 12.97 6.71 0.53
C THR A 644 12.53 5.25 0.42
N ARG A 645 11.23 5.01 0.47
CA ARG A 645 10.67 3.65 0.31
C ARG A 645 10.85 3.10 -1.10
N GLU A 646 10.64 3.94 -2.12
CA GLU A 646 10.86 3.57 -3.52
C GLU A 646 12.31 3.16 -3.77
N LEU A 647 13.27 3.97 -3.29
CA LEU A 647 14.70 3.68 -3.42
C LEU A 647 15.06 2.37 -2.72
N ALA A 648 14.63 2.20 -1.47
CA ALA A 648 14.93 0.99 -0.71
C ALA A 648 14.35 -0.28 -1.35
N ALA A 649 13.16 -0.20 -1.93
CA ALA A 649 12.58 -1.32 -2.67
C ALA A 649 13.37 -1.60 -3.95
N ALA A 650 13.68 -0.56 -4.73
CA ALA A 650 14.38 -0.71 -6.00
C ALA A 650 15.83 -1.23 -5.85
N LEU A 651 16.54 -0.84 -4.79
CA LEU A 651 17.88 -1.37 -4.51
C LEU A 651 17.84 -2.85 -4.09
N ARG A 652 16.85 -3.26 -3.30
CA ARG A 652 16.65 -4.69 -3.00
C ARG A 652 16.36 -5.50 -4.26
N ASP A 653 15.47 -5.00 -5.13
CA ASP A 653 15.16 -5.65 -6.39
C ASP A 653 16.42 -5.77 -7.28
N PHE A 654 17.25 -4.74 -7.29
CA PHE A 654 18.51 -4.71 -8.04
C PHE A 654 19.55 -5.69 -7.45
N GLU A 655 19.72 -5.75 -6.14
CA GLU A 655 20.61 -6.71 -5.48
C GLU A 655 20.25 -8.15 -5.87
N VAL A 656 18.96 -8.44 -5.94
CA VAL A 656 18.47 -9.77 -6.32
C VAL A 656 18.66 -10.05 -7.81
N SER A 657 18.35 -9.09 -8.68
CA SER A 657 18.39 -9.31 -10.13
C SER A 657 19.82 -9.34 -10.69
N ASP A 658 20.71 -8.53 -10.13
CA ASP A 658 22.06 -8.29 -10.65
C ASP A 658 23.16 -8.90 -9.77
N GLY A 659 22.83 -9.34 -8.54
CA GLY A 659 23.79 -9.91 -7.59
C GLY A 659 24.79 -8.90 -7.04
N VAL A 660 24.55 -7.61 -7.24
CA VAL A 660 25.42 -6.51 -6.79
C VAL A 660 24.94 -6.05 -5.41
N THR A 661 25.79 -6.23 -4.42
CA THR A 661 25.55 -5.81 -3.03
C THR A 661 26.31 -4.55 -2.68
N GLY A 662 25.94 -3.91 -1.56
CA GLY A 662 26.69 -2.81 -0.97
C GLY A 662 26.10 -1.43 -1.18
N PHE A 663 25.11 -1.24 -2.07
CA PHE A 663 24.35 0.02 -2.13
C PHE A 663 23.54 0.20 -0.85
N ASP A 664 23.76 1.31 -0.14
CA ASP A 664 22.99 1.65 1.04
C ASP A 664 21.71 2.43 0.64
N PRO A 665 20.51 1.93 1.00
CA PRO A 665 19.25 2.60 0.68
C PRO A 665 19.00 3.90 1.47
N GLU A 666 19.84 4.21 2.44
CA GLU A 666 19.75 5.45 3.21
C GLU A 666 20.03 6.66 2.32
N ILE A 667 19.05 7.54 2.20
CA ILE A 667 19.13 8.75 1.38
C ILE A 667 19.56 9.95 2.21
N ALA A 668 20.48 10.74 1.69
CA ALA A 668 20.87 12.01 2.27
C ALA A 668 20.01 13.15 1.69
N VAL A 669 19.34 13.91 2.53
CA VAL A 669 18.47 15.00 2.09
C VAL A 669 18.85 16.34 2.72
N LEU A 670 18.60 17.41 1.97
CA LEU A 670 18.79 18.76 2.50
C LEU A 670 17.83 19.05 3.66
N ALA A 671 16.55 18.70 3.50
CA ALA A 671 15.53 18.90 4.52
C ALA A 671 14.63 17.67 4.69
N ASP A 672 14.36 17.31 5.94
CA ASP A 672 13.49 16.19 6.34
C ASP A 672 12.43 16.61 7.37
N PRO A 673 11.47 17.47 7.01
CA PRO A 673 10.41 17.86 7.94
C PRO A 673 9.48 16.71 8.34
N GLY A 674 9.49 15.61 7.61
CA GLY A 674 8.66 14.44 7.87
C GLY A 674 9.28 13.39 8.79
N SER A 675 10.50 13.59 9.26
CA SER A 675 11.26 12.62 10.07
C SER A 675 11.35 11.23 9.44
N CYS A 676 11.63 11.19 8.12
CA CYS A 676 11.63 9.98 7.31
C CYS A 676 13.02 9.40 7.03
N VAL A 677 14.11 10.15 7.30
CA VAL A 677 15.49 9.74 7.04
C VAL A 677 16.39 10.03 8.23
N ARG A 678 17.51 9.30 8.31
CA ARG A 678 18.54 9.51 9.33
C ARG A 678 19.56 10.58 8.92
N THR A 679 19.83 10.73 7.62
CA THR A 679 20.86 11.62 7.07
C THR A 679 20.22 12.85 6.44
N TYR A 680 20.26 13.96 7.17
CA TYR A 680 19.63 15.22 6.75
C TYR A 680 20.44 16.45 7.20
N GLY A 681 20.22 17.56 6.50
CA GLY A 681 20.81 18.85 6.86
C GLY A 681 20.00 19.65 7.87
N THR A 682 18.67 19.54 7.79
CA THR A 682 17.74 20.18 8.74
C THR A 682 16.39 19.45 8.73
N ARG A 683 15.63 19.60 9.82
CA ARG A 683 14.22 19.22 9.88
C ARG A 683 13.27 20.41 9.74
N ASP A 684 13.80 21.59 9.51
CA ASP A 684 12.98 22.76 9.26
C ASP A 684 12.20 22.63 7.95
N ASP A 685 10.95 23.02 8.00
CA ASP A 685 10.08 23.11 6.83
C ASP A 685 9.94 24.56 6.40
N PHE A 686 10.63 24.95 5.35
CA PHE A 686 10.65 26.30 4.80
C PHE A 686 10.73 26.26 3.27
N LEU A 687 10.59 27.39 2.63
CA LEU A 687 10.70 27.49 1.19
C LEU A 687 12.14 27.31 0.72
N ILE A 688 12.39 26.16 0.09
CA ILE A 688 13.61 25.94 -0.68
C ILE A 688 13.37 26.53 -2.07
N PRO A 689 14.08 27.59 -2.51
CA PRO A 689 13.76 28.28 -3.76
C PRO A 689 13.72 27.37 -4.99
N SER A 690 14.56 26.33 -5.05
CA SER A 690 14.52 25.34 -6.13
C SER A 690 13.20 24.58 -6.24
N ALA A 691 12.36 24.55 -5.20
CA ALA A 691 11.02 24.00 -5.27
C ALA A 691 10.05 24.85 -6.10
N CYS A 692 10.33 26.15 -6.20
CA CYS A 692 9.50 27.09 -6.94
C CYS A 692 9.60 26.91 -8.46
N LEU A 693 10.74 26.48 -8.95
CA LEU A 693 11.04 26.35 -10.37
C LEU A 693 11.22 24.87 -10.75
N ASN A 694 11.26 24.59 -12.04
CA ASN A 694 11.45 23.24 -12.56
C ASN A 694 12.84 23.04 -13.16
N SER A 695 12.86 22.90 -14.48
CA SER A 695 14.09 22.76 -15.26
C SER A 695 15.01 23.97 -15.13
N THR A 696 14.44 25.17 -15.05
CA THR A 696 15.15 26.46 -14.96
C THR A 696 15.95 26.67 -13.68
N VAL A 697 15.95 25.71 -12.73
CA VAL A 697 16.77 25.74 -11.51
C VAL A 697 17.46 24.40 -11.26
N SER A 698 17.38 23.48 -12.22
CA SER A 698 17.94 22.13 -12.11
C SER A 698 18.68 21.73 -13.40
N GLY A 699 19.46 22.62 -13.94
CA GLY A 699 20.33 22.38 -15.08
C GLY A 699 19.62 22.34 -16.43
N LEU A 700 18.40 22.88 -16.52
CA LEU A 700 17.51 22.84 -17.69
C LEU A 700 17.13 21.40 -18.11
N ILE A 701 17.16 20.45 -17.18
CA ILE A 701 16.80 19.06 -17.43
C ILE A 701 15.32 18.83 -17.15
N SER A 702 14.64 18.09 -18.00
CA SER A 702 13.25 17.69 -17.86
C SER A 702 13.08 16.72 -16.70
N ARG A 703 11.83 16.35 -16.41
CA ARG A 703 11.56 15.10 -15.67
C ARG A 703 12.08 13.93 -16.48
N THR A 704 12.41 12.83 -15.78
CA THR A 704 12.84 11.62 -16.45
C THR A 704 11.68 10.92 -17.13
N VAL A 705 11.98 10.30 -18.27
CA VAL A 705 11.04 9.60 -19.15
C VAL A 705 11.44 8.15 -19.23
N LEU A 706 10.44 7.28 -19.07
CA LEU A 706 10.57 5.84 -19.23
C LEU A 706 9.44 5.35 -20.14
N ARG A 707 9.71 5.34 -21.44
CA ARG A 707 8.80 4.88 -22.47
C ARG A 707 9.48 3.81 -23.31
N ALA A 708 8.84 2.64 -23.41
CA ALA A 708 9.46 1.44 -23.96
C ALA A 708 9.90 1.54 -25.45
N ASP A 709 9.31 2.45 -26.20
CA ASP A 709 9.67 2.72 -27.59
C ASP A 709 10.89 3.65 -27.73
N LEU A 710 11.32 4.30 -26.65
CA LEU A 710 12.44 5.25 -26.64
C LEU A 710 13.61 4.78 -25.77
N VAL A 711 13.33 4.00 -24.73
CA VAL A 711 14.32 3.53 -23.78
C VAL A 711 14.41 2.02 -23.87
N GLY A 712 15.48 1.53 -24.47
CA GLY A 712 15.74 0.11 -24.64
C GLY A 712 16.29 -0.55 -23.36
N PRO A 713 16.48 -1.88 -23.37
CA PRO A 713 16.90 -2.65 -22.19
C PRO A 713 18.34 -2.34 -21.72
N HIS A 714 19.16 -1.69 -22.57
CA HIS A 714 20.56 -1.33 -22.27
C HIS A 714 20.77 0.18 -22.22
N ASP A 715 19.71 0.97 -22.36
CA ASP A 715 19.76 2.42 -22.29
C ASP A 715 19.52 2.90 -20.86
N PHE A 716 20.00 4.09 -20.53
CA PHE A 716 19.58 4.81 -19.34
C PHE A 716 18.16 5.38 -19.55
N HIS A 717 17.45 5.64 -18.47
CA HIS A 717 16.19 6.39 -18.54
C HIS A 717 16.41 7.72 -19.25
N GLY A 718 15.40 8.17 -20.02
CA GLY A 718 15.54 9.35 -20.85
C GLY A 718 15.26 10.66 -20.11
N ALA A 719 15.82 11.75 -20.60
CA ALA A 719 15.43 13.11 -20.24
C ALA A 719 15.75 14.08 -21.41
N LYS A 720 15.14 15.26 -21.36
CA LYS A 720 15.39 16.34 -22.33
C LYS A 720 16.23 17.44 -21.69
N PHE A 721 17.11 18.04 -22.47
CA PHE A 721 17.75 19.29 -22.16
C PHE A 721 17.04 20.43 -22.89
N TYR A 722 16.35 21.30 -22.13
CA TYR A 722 15.60 22.44 -22.66
C TYR A 722 16.50 23.60 -23.05
N ARG A 723 17.21 23.45 -24.15
CA ARG A 723 18.16 24.47 -24.67
C ARG A 723 17.49 25.80 -24.96
N GLU A 724 16.22 25.78 -25.33
CA GLU A 724 15.39 26.95 -25.60
C GLU A 724 15.10 27.81 -24.36
N LEU A 725 15.27 27.24 -23.15
CA LEU A 725 15.04 27.94 -21.90
C LEU A 725 16.32 28.57 -21.29
N VAL A 726 17.41 28.54 -22.00
CA VAL A 726 18.72 29.06 -21.53
C VAL A 726 18.63 30.51 -21.06
N GLY A 727 17.78 31.34 -21.69
CA GLY A 727 17.53 32.72 -21.27
C GLY A 727 16.80 32.89 -19.95
N ALA A 728 16.16 31.85 -19.45
CA ALA A 728 15.45 31.80 -18.18
C ALA A 728 16.12 30.92 -17.13
N ASP A 729 17.35 30.47 -17.40
CA ASP A 729 18.09 29.57 -16.51
C ASP A 729 18.62 30.30 -15.26
N LEU A 730 18.17 29.86 -14.12
CA LEU A 730 18.57 30.35 -12.80
C LEU A 730 19.44 29.31 -12.04
N SER A 731 19.76 28.15 -12.67
CA SER A 731 20.51 27.07 -12.00
C SER A 731 21.89 27.55 -11.52
N PRO A 732 22.73 28.22 -12.34
CA PRO A 732 24.00 28.72 -11.85
C PRO A 732 23.84 29.80 -10.78
N ALA A 733 22.89 30.75 -10.97
CA ALA A 733 22.65 31.82 -10.00
C ALA A 733 22.22 31.29 -8.62
N PHE A 734 21.39 30.26 -8.60
CA PHE A 734 20.99 29.58 -7.36
C PHE A 734 22.18 28.94 -6.64
N LEU A 735 22.99 28.18 -7.36
CA LEU A 735 24.17 27.52 -6.80
C LEU A 735 25.19 28.53 -6.27
N ASP A 736 25.44 29.61 -7.02
CA ASP A 736 26.40 30.63 -6.65
C ASP A 736 25.95 31.43 -5.44
N ALA A 737 24.66 31.81 -5.36
CA ALA A 737 24.09 32.53 -4.23
C ALA A 737 24.21 31.71 -2.92
N VAL A 738 23.94 30.39 -2.96
CA VAL A 738 24.10 29.52 -1.80
C VAL A 738 25.58 29.31 -1.45
N SER A 739 26.41 28.98 -2.45
CA SER A 739 27.85 28.76 -2.24
C SER A 739 28.57 29.96 -1.69
N ALA A 740 28.17 31.19 -2.08
CA ALA A 740 28.70 32.43 -1.54
C ALA A 740 28.54 32.61 -0.03
N ARG A 741 27.57 31.87 0.58
CA ARG A 741 27.30 31.88 2.03
C ARG A 741 28.10 30.84 2.82
N PHE A 742 28.84 29.96 2.17
CA PHE A 742 29.64 28.93 2.85
C PHE A 742 30.58 29.48 3.93
N PRO A 743 31.35 30.54 3.67
CA PRO A 743 32.23 31.13 4.71
C PRO A 743 31.46 31.63 5.91
N ASP A 744 30.26 32.22 5.69
CA ASP A 744 29.46 32.86 6.72
C ASP A 744 28.84 31.84 7.72
N VAL A 745 28.64 30.58 7.28
CA VAL A 745 27.92 29.58 8.06
C VAL A 745 28.81 28.48 8.65
N THR A 746 30.09 28.48 8.39
CA THR A 746 31.03 27.42 8.78
C THR A 746 30.97 27.07 10.26
N GLU A 747 31.04 28.05 11.16
CA GLU A 747 30.99 27.84 12.62
C GLU A 747 29.62 27.27 13.05
N SER A 748 28.52 27.74 12.46
CA SER A 748 27.17 27.25 12.76
C SER A 748 26.95 25.83 12.24
N VAL A 749 27.62 25.45 11.14
CA VAL A 749 27.61 24.06 10.63
C VAL A 749 28.33 23.16 11.61
N ASP A 750 29.54 23.53 12.06
CA ASP A 750 30.33 22.74 13.01
C ASP A 750 29.57 22.49 14.34
N ALA A 751 28.82 23.47 14.82
CA ALA A 751 27.98 23.33 16.02
C ALA A 751 26.79 22.39 15.74
N HIS A 752 26.08 22.58 14.61
CA HIS A 752 24.93 21.79 14.25
C HIS A 752 25.27 20.33 13.94
N VAL A 753 26.39 20.07 13.28
CA VAL A 753 26.87 18.70 13.02
C VAL A 753 27.16 17.95 14.34
N LYS A 754 27.76 18.61 15.35
CA LYS A 754 27.95 18.00 16.67
C LYS A 754 26.63 17.61 17.33
N GLU A 755 25.61 18.46 17.19
CA GLU A 755 24.24 18.15 17.66
C GLU A 755 23.67 16.94 16.93
N LEU A 756 23.73 16.93 15.60
CA LEU A 756 23.24 15.83 14.77
C LEU A 756 23.92 14.50 15.08
N LEU A 757 25.25 14.49 15.20
CA LEU A 757 26.01 13.27 15.47
C LEU A 757 25.80 12.73 16.91
N SER A 758 25.36 13.58 17.83
CA SER A 758 25.06 13.18 19.22
C SER A 758 23.59 12.83 19.46
N ALA A 759 22.69 13.23 18.56
CA ALA A 759 21.26 13.00 18.66
C ALA A 759 20.84 11.60 18.17
N ASP A 760 19.75 11.09 18.72
CA ASP A 760 19.04 9.98 18.07
C ASP A 760 18.32 10.52 16.85
N ARG A 761 18.73 10.04 15.67
CA ARG A 761 18.19 10.43 14.37
C ARG A 761 17.40 9.31 13.71
N THR A 762 17.02 8.29 14.49
CA THR A 762 16.16 7.21 13.98
C THR A 762 14.89 7.79 13.38
N PRO A 763 14.54 7.44 12.14
CA PRO A 763 13.32 7.94 11.50
C PRO A 763 12.07 7.57 12.30
N THR A 764 11.25 8.55 12.67
CA THR A 764 9.99 8.35 13.41
C THR A 764 8.78 8.27 12.48
N TRP A 765 8.91 8.68 11.23
CA TRP A 765 7.84 8.73 10.23
C TRP A 765 6.62 9.57 10.64
N GLU A 766 6.81 10.52 11.55
CA GLU A 766 5.75 11.45 11.99
C GLU A 766 5.03 12.12 10.82
N GLY A 767 5.79 12.46 9.79
CA GLY A 767 5.24 13.07 8.60
C GLY A 767 4.26 12.16 7.85
N TRP A 768 4.57 10.88 7.75
CA TRP A 768 3.66 9.92 7.14
C TRP A 768 2.38 9.76 7.97
N ALA A 769 2.51 9.56 9.27
CA ALA A 769 1.38 9.44 10.19
C ALA A 769 0.47 10.70 10.16
N ALA A 770 1.09 11.90 10.05
CA ALA A 770 0.33 13.14 9.91
C ALA A 770 -0.43 13.22 8.57
N VAL A 771 0.19 12.78 7.46
CA VAL A 771 -0.48 12.74 6.15
C VAL A 771 -1.66 11.77 6.16
N GLU A 772 -1.53 10.61 6.79
CA GLU A 772 -2.63 9.66 6.94
C GLU A 772 -3.76 10.26 7.77
N ARG A 773 -3.44 10.83 8.93
CA ARG A 773 -4.43 11.51 9.79
C ARG A 773 -5.16 12.63 9.06
N ILE A 774 -4.44 13.51 8.36
CA ILE A 774 -5.03 14.61 7.57
C ILE A 774 -5.89 14.03 6.43
N SER A 775 -5.42 12.98 5.77
CA SER A 775 -6.16 12.29 4.71
C SER A 775 -7.51 11.78 5.24
N GLU A 776 -7.52 11.21 6.43
CA GLU A 776 -8.72 10.72 7.12
C GLU A 776 -9.62 11.88 7.56
N GLU A 777 -9.07 12.87 8.24
CA GLU A 777 -9.81 14.00 8.80
C GLU A 777 -10.52 14.82 7.73
N TYR A 778 -9.88 15.02 6.58
CA TYR A 778 -10.43 15.83 5.47
C TYR A 778 -11.11 14.97 4.39
N GLY A 779 -11.25 13.67 4.60
CA GLY A 779 -11.89 12.75 3.65
C GLY A 779 -11.16 12.65 2.30
N ILE A 780 -9.85 12.87 2.29
CA ILE A 780 -9.00 12.77 1.11
C ILE A 780 -8.54 11.33 0.97
N HIS A 781 -9.00 10.66 -0.05
CA HIS A 781 -8.83 9.22 -0.21
C HIS A 781 -7.51 8.77 -0.83
N ASP A 782 -6.80 9.69 -1.45
CA ASP A 782 -5.47 9.46 -1.97
C ASP A 782 -4.48 10.32 -1.18
N VAL A 783 -3.62 9.68 -0.39
CA VAL A 783 -2.53 10.36 0.35
C VAL A 783 -1.63 11.21 -0.56
N ASN A 784 -1.68 10.99 -1.88
CA ASN A 784 -0.99 11.82 -2.85
C ASN A 784 -1.63 13.18 -3.07
N LEU A 785 -2.89 13.35 -2.68
CA LEU A 785 -3.60 14.63 -2.70
C LEU A 785 -3.31 15.47 -1.45
N VAL A 786 -2.70 14.88 -0.42
CA VAL A 786 -2.15 15.58 0.74
C VAL A 786 -0.69 15.93 0.45
N LYS A 787 -0.39 17.22 0.40
CA LYS A 787 0.91 17.77 -0.02
C LYS A 787 1.61 18.45 1.16
N PRO A 788 2.39 17.69 1.94
CA PRO A 788 3.00 18.19 3.16
C PRO A 788 4.22 19.05 2.86
N GLY A 789 4.39 20.07 3.67
CA GLY A 789 5.53 20.97 3.66
C GLY A 789 5.39 22.15 2.69
N VAL A 790 6.18 23.17 2.96
CA VAL A 790 6.15 24.45 2.24
C VAL A 790 6.45 24.26 0.75
N GLY A 791 7.43 23.46 0.41
CA GLY A 791 7.83 23.22 -0.98
C GLY A 791 6.73 22.52 -1.80
N GLU A 792 6.12 21.44 -1.28
CA GLU A 792 5.05 20.73 -1.97
C GLU A 792 3.77 21.57 -2.05
N THR A 793 3.41 22.27 -0.97
CA THR A 793 2.26 23.21 -0.96
C THR A 793 2.44 24.29 -1.99
N THR A 794 3.61 24.92 -2.06
CA THR A 794 3.92 25.94 -3.06
C THR A 794 3.77 25.40 -4.49
N ARG A 795 4.29 24.20 -4.76
CA ARG A 795 4.13 23.55 -6.07
C ARG A 795 2.67 23.33 -6.45
N VAL A 796 1.85 22.94 -5.48
CA VAL A 796 0.42 22.75 -5.71
C VAL A 796 -0.26 24.08 -5.99
N MET A 797 0.04 25.09 -5.19
CA MET A 797 -0.50 26.43 -5.39
C MET A 797 -0.17 27.01 -6.79
N LEU A 798 0.90 26.58 -7.39
CA LEU A 798 1.34 27.08 -8.69
C LEU A 798 0.81 26.29 -9.88
N ARG A 799 0.64 24.97 -9.73
CA ARG A 799 0.43 24.03 -10.85
C ARG A 799 -0.89 23.27 -10.77
N ARG A 800 -1.59 23.35 -9.64
CA ARG A 800 -2.86 22.68 -9.41
C ARG A 800 -3.85 23.63 -8.75
N VAL A 801 -5.08 23.20 -8.55
CA VAL A 801 -6.07 23.91 -7.75
C VAL A 801 -6.16 23.24 -6.39
N PRO A 802 -5.47 23.75 -5.35
CA PRO A 802 -5.66 23.23 -4.01
C PRO A 802 -7.07 23.56 -3.53
N TRP A 803 -7.63 22.65 -2.80
CA TRP A 803 -8.90 22.85 -2.13
C TRP A 803 -8.73 23.78 -0.92
N LYS A 804 -7.68 23.55 -0.14
CA LYS A 804 -7.41 24.24 1.12
C LYS A 804 -5.91 24.15 1.44
N VAL A 805 -5.41 25.11 2.19
CA VAL A 805 -4.09 25.05 2.81
C VAL A 805 -4.26 24.99 4.33
N LEU A 806 -3.66 23.98 4.97
CA LEU A 806 -3.52 23.93 6.42
C LEU A 806 -2.21 24.61 6.78
N ALA A 807 -2.24 25.58 7.66
CA ALA A 807 -1.07 26.31 8.14
C ALA A 807 -0.86 26.04 9.63
N ARG A 808 0.38 25.73 10.02
CA ARG A 808 0.70 25.60 11.44
C ARG A 808 0.52 26.94 12.14
N ALA A 809 -0.15 26.94 13.29
CA ALA A 809 -0.30 28.13 14.11
C ALA A 809 1.07 28.76 14.45
N GLY A 810 1.26 30.03 14.15
CA GLY A 810 2.53 30.73 14.39
C GLY A 810 3.64 30.48 13.36
N ALA A 811 3.34 29.95 12.19
CA ALA A 811 4.31 29.64 11.12
C ALA A 811 5.09 30.86 10.59
N GLY A 812 4.63 32.11 10.87
CA GLY A 812 5.37 33.33 10.57
C GLY A 812 5.64 33.57 9.08
N ALA A 813 6.76 34.21 8.79
CA ALA A 813 7.14 34.69 7.44
C ALA A 813 7.43 33.55 6.45
N ASP A 814 7.72 32.32 6.91
CA ASP A 814 7.96 31.17 6.02
C ASP A 814 6.74 30.81 5.15
N LEU A 815 5.52 31.33 5.52
CA LEU A 815 4.28 31.13 4.75
C LEU A 815 3.76 32.35 4.01
N ASP A 816 4.43 33.50 4.04
CA ASP A 816 3.90 34.73 3.44
C ASP A 816 3.62 34.57 1.95
N HIS A 817 4.49 33.87 1.22
CA HIS A 817 4.30 33.55 -0.19
C HIS A 817 3.12 32.59 -0.44
N VAL A 818 2.90 31.61 0.45
CA VAL A 818 1.76 30.68 0.36
C VAL A 818 0.45 31.44 0.62
N ARG A 819 0.43 32.33 1.63
CA ARG A 819 -0.72 33.16 1.93
C ARG A 819 -1.08 34.10 0.76
N LEU A 820 -0.05 34.73 0.17
CA LEU A 820 -0.23 35.56 -1.02
C LEU A 820 -0.81 34.79 -2.20
N LEU A 821 -0.26 33.61 -2.49
CA LEU A 821 -0.77 32.76 -3.56
C LEU A 821 -2.19 32.27 -3.28
N ALA A 822 -2.49 31.95 -2.01
CA ALA A 822 -3.81 31.51 -1.58
C ALA A 822 -4.86 32.64 -1.76
N GLU A 823 -4.51 33.87 -1.36
CA GLU A 823 -5.36 35.05 -1.55
C GLU A 823 -5.65 35.33 -3.04
N GLN A 824 -4.61 35.30 -3.89
CA GLN A 824 -4.73 35.49 -5.33
C GLN A 824 -5.63 34.44 -6.02
N ARG A 825 -5.70 33.26 -5.47
CA ARG A 825 -6.45 32.12 -6.02
C ARG A 825 -7.76 31.84 -5.32
N GLY A 826 -8.09 32.57 -4.27
CA GLY A 826 -9.29 32.35 -3.47
C GLY A 826 -9.29 31.03 -2.70
N VAL A 827 -8.10 30.53 -2.34
CA VAL A 827 -7.93 29.29 -1.59
C VAL A 827 -7.93 29.57 -0.09
N PRO A 828 -8.79 28.95 0.72
CA PRO A 828 -8.80 29.16 2.15
C PRO A 828 -7.54 28.62 2.82
N VAL A 829 -6.98 29.39 3.77
CA VAL A 829 -5.89 28.99 4.64
C VAL A 829 -6.46 28.80 6.04
N GLU A 830 -6.38 27.59 6.58
CA GLU A 830 -6.86 27.22 7.90
C GLU A 830 -5.68 27.03 8.86
N GLU A 831 -5.71 27.73 10.01
CA GLU A 831 -4.69 27.54 11.03
C GLU A 831 -4.99 26.30 11.89
N VAL A 832 -4.01 25.42 12.00
CA VAL A 832 -4.07 24.16 12.75
C VAL A 832 -2.98 24.16 13.82
N ALA A 833 -3.35 23.77 15.04
CA ALA A 833 -2.43 23.81 16.18
C ALA A 833 -1.35 22.73 16.13
N ASP A 834 -1.69 21.54 15.62
CA ASP A 834 -0.82 20.36 15.65
C ASP A 834 -0.52 19.85 14.23
N LEU A 835 0.47 20.50 13.60
CA LEU A 835 1.04 20.07 12.33
C LEU A 835 2.55 19.87 12.50
N PRO A 836 3.10 18.72 12.08
CA PRO A 836 4.56 18.53 12.03
C PRO A 836 5.21 19.40 10.96
N TYR A 837 4.42 19.86 9.99
CA TYR A 837 4.85 20.75 8.90
C TYR A 837 4.47 22.20 9.16
N THR A 838 5.16 23.09 8.48
CA THR A 838 4.79 24.51 8.46
C THR A 838 3.46 24.73 7.76
N CYS A 839 3.20 23.97 6.69
CA CYS A 839 1.87 23.91 6.05
C CYS A 839 1.66 22.60 5.29
N VAL A 840 0.41 22.37 4.92
CA VAL A 840 -0.01 21.25 4.07
C VAL A 840 -1.04 21.71 3.05
N GLY A 841 -0.77 21.51 1.77
CA GLY A 841 -1.74 21.76 0.70
C GLY A 841 -2.65 20.56 0.49
N LEU A 842 -3.95 20.75 0.47
CA LEU A 842 -4.95 19.73 0.21
C LEU A 842 -5.56 19.92 -1.17
N ILE A 843 -5.63 18.84 -1.95
CA ILE A 843 -6.28 18.79 -3.26
C ILE A 843 -7.55 17.96 -3.13
N HIS A 844 -8.71 18.55 -3.46
CA HIS A 844 -9.97 17.82 -3.38
C HIS A 844 -10.12 16.85 -4.55
N PRO A 845 -10.51 15.59 -4.32
CA PRO A 845 -10.64 14.57 -5.38
C PRO A 845 -11.62 14.97 -6.50
N GLN A 846 -12.66 15.71 -6.18
CA GLN A 846 -13.67 16.18 -7.16
C GLN A 846 -13.16 17.31 -8.07
N TYR A 847 -12.06 17.98 -7.71
CA TYR A 847 -11.49 19.09 -8.47
C TYR A 847 -10.26 18.72 -9.30
N THR A 848 -9.95 17.44 -9.43
CA THR A 848 -8.91 16.98 -10.34
C THR A 848 -9.26 17.22 -11.82
N ARG A 849 -10.52 17.52 -12.15
CA ARG A 849 -11.00 17.90 -13.49
C ARG A 849 -10.88 19.40 -13.79
N GLY A 850 -10.00 20.11 -13.21
CA GLY A 850 -9.82 21.54 -13.44
C GLY A 850 -8.40 21.97 -13.11
N ALA A 851 -7.40 21.22 -13.60
CA ALA A 851 -6.05 21.72 -13.57
C ALA A 851 -5.98 23.02 -14.35
N THR A 852 -5.41 24.07 -13.76
CA THR A 852 -5.12 25.30 -14.48
C THR A 852 -4.25 25.00 -15.68
N GLY A 853 -4.64 25.43 -16.87
CA GLY A 853 -3.83 25.38 -18.07
C GLY A 853 -2.46 26.02 -17.86
N ALA A 854 -1.56 25.82 -18.80
CA ALA A 854 -0.22 26.41 -18.80
C ALA A 854 -0.23 27.96 -18.65
N ASP A 855 -1.39 28.60 -18.87
CA ASP A 855 -1.63 30.04 -18.73
C ASP A 855 -2.09 30.46 -17.30
N GLY A 856 -2.17 29.51 -16.37
CA GLY A 856 -2.56 29.76 -14.98
C GLY A 856 -4.05 30.04 -14.77
N LYS A 857 -4.92 29.87 -15.78
CA LYS A 857 -6.37 30.08 -15.65
C LYS A 857 -7.09 28.77 -15.38
N ALA A 858 -8.04 28.78 -14.45
CA ALA A 858 -8.94 27.67 -14.22
C ALA A 858 -9.80 27.44 -15.47
N VAL A 859 -9.87 26.22 -15.96
CA VAL A 859 -10.81 25.85 -17.01
C VAL A 859 -12.21 25.91 -16.42
N THR A 860 -13.03 26.85 -16.87
CA THR A 860 -14.45 26.91 -16.53
C THR A 860 -15.16 25.73 -17.19
N LEU A 861 -15.92 24.98 -16.39
CA LEU A 861 -16.85 23.94 -16.82
C LEU A 861 -17.89 24.47 -17.79
#